data_e9f468a7aba0075b7c41290612765136
#
_entry.id   e9f468a7aba0075b7c41290612765136
#
_cell.length_a   1.000
_cell.length_b   1.000
_cell.length_c   1.000
_cell.angle_alpha   90.00
_cell.angle_beta   90.00
_cell.angle_gamma   90.00
#
_symmetry.space_group_name_H-M   'P 1'
#
loop_
_entity.id
_entity.type
_entity.pdbx_description
1 polymer ?
#
loop_
_entity_poly.entity_id
_entity_poly.type
_entity_poly.pdbx_seq_one_letter_code
_entity_poly.pdbx_strand_id
1 'polypeptide(L)'
;MEQLIDFHAPEVQAVLDTLLKDKSTGKNIIWATDPPEELQTVMYEPVTDRSQITTQQLRLTHYEVVLPRMMKQTDTQQQRTRKKGEVFSPAWVCNKMNNALDADWFGALGAGETAGQFTVELPQGWQTVETPVQFPVCKGRTPAWVQYVQSRRLEVTCGEAPFLVSRYDAATGEMIPVARRIGILDRKLRVVSENAATEDEWHKYATHAVQSTYGYEYQGDNLLLARVNLLLTYAEHLQARWQRKPTKEELQPIANIISWNLWQMDGLRLSVPGGKPQPEAEQLDLFSMFGAAEPQPPTVSCKVKNWRKGSHGTAQNFETIQEGSTSMKFDYVIGNPPYQEETDSDSTRMPPVYNLFMDESYKVAHKVELITPARFLFNAGYTPKSWNEKILNDEHFKVLMYEVDSAKFFPNIDIKGGVAITYRDARQVFGAIGTFTKYPELNAILKKVKAETEIYLDTIIASPLNYSLTELMKSEHPDLIDRLRTSAFTTLAPIFYEAKPMDGRKYIALTGLLNGKRAERFVRKDYIKDGSAMLDKYNLLLPKAIGSGAFGEQLSSEIIAEPGMGYTQTFIGIGKFDTRQEAIYASRYVKTKFARAMLGVLKITQDCPAPKWKYVPLQDFTAHSDIDWSKSVAEIDRQLYRKYDLTADEIEFIETHVKEMA
;
A
#
# COMPACT_ATOMS: atom_id res chain seq x y z
N MET A 1 -15.99 -26.70 18.43
CA MET A 1 -15.55 -25.29 18.34
C MET A 1 -16.54 -24.45 19.09
N GLU A 2 -16.09 -23.54 19.93
CA GLU A 2 -16.96 -22.59 20.61
C GLU A 2 -17.65 -21.71 19.57
N GLN A 3 -18.95 -21.43 19.74
CA GLN A 3 -19.71 -20.66 18.75
C GLN A 3 -19.30 -19.18 18.85
N LEU A 4 -18.62 -18.66 17.82
CA LEU A 4 -18.07 -17.27 17.79
C LEU A 4 -19.18 -16.21 17.89
N ILE A 5 -20.32 -16.46 17.26
CA ILE A 5 -21.51 -15.61 17.30
C ILE A 5 -22.72 -16.49 17.60
N ASP A 6 -23.41 -16.22 18.72
CA ASP A 6 -24.64 -16.91 19.10
C ASP A 6 -25.86 -16.09 18.63
N PHE A 7 -26.44 -16.49 17.50
CA PHE A 7 -27.68 -15.92 17.00
C PHE A 7 -28.91 -16.27 17.87
N HIS A 8 -28.83 -17.32 18.70
CA HIS A 8 -29.91 -17.69 19.63
C HIS A 8 -29.87 -16.87 20.91
N ALA A 9 -28.82 -16.10 21.15
CA ALA A 9 -28.73 -15.24 22.32
C ALA A 9 -29.97 -14.32 22.41
N PRO A 10 -30.59 -14.21 23.62
CA PRO A 10 -31.77 -13.37 23.79
C PRO A 10 -31.56 -11.91 23.33
N GLU A 11 -30.36 -11.39 23.51
CA GLU A 11 -29.96 -10.04 23.11
C GLU A 11 -30.08 -9.86 21.59
N VAL A 12 -29.70 -10.87 20.80
CA VAL A 12 -29.79 -10.83 19.33
C VAL A 12 -31.21 -11.03 18.88
N GLN A 13 -31.91 -12.04 19.42
CA GLN A 13 -33.28 -12.35 19.05
C GLN A 13 -34.24 -11.20 19.31
N ALA A 14 -34.02 -10.43 20.39
CA ALA A 14 -34.86 -9.29 20.76
C ALA A 14 -34.90 -8.18 19.68
N VAL A 15 -33.87 -8.04 18.85
CA VAL A 15 -33.70 -6.91 17.92
C VAL A 15 -33.26 -7.32 16.51
N LEU A 16 -33.28 -8.62 16.18
CA LEU A 16 -32.78 -9.17 14.90
C LEU A 16 -33.46 -8.51 13.69
N ASP A 17 -34.78 -8.31 13.73
CA ASP A 17 -35.50 -7.64 12.65
C ASP A 17 -35.05 -6.19 12.43
N THR A 18 -34.57 -5.51 13.48
CA THR A 18 -33.99 -4.17 13.38
C THR A 18 -32.58 -4.23 12.74
N LEU A 19 -31.80 -5.22 13.13
CA LEU A 19 -30.46 -5.42 12.57
C LEU A 19 -30.49 -5.81 11.07
N LEU A 20 -31.55 -6.43 10.61
CA LEU A 20 -31.72 -6.77 9.19
C LEU A 20 -32.08 -5.56 8.32
N LYS A 21 -32.59 -4.45 8.88
CA LYS A 21 -33.06 -3.31 8.09
C LYS A 21 -31.94 -2.55 7.39
N ASP A 22 -32.10 -2.35 6.10
CA ASP A 22 -31.36 -1.35 5.33
C ASP A 22 -32.10 -0.01 5.38
N LYS A 23 -31.42 0.99 5.91
CA LYS A 23 -31.99 2.33 6.14
C LYS A 23 -32.09 3.18 4.86
N SER A 24 -31.40 2.78 3.79
CA SER A 24 -31.46 3.46 2.48
C SER A 24 -32.72 3.08 1.73
N THR A 25 -33.07 1.80 1.72
CA THR A 25 -34.24 1.26 1.00
C THR A 25 -35.48 1.09 1.85
N GLY A 26 -35.35 0.98 3.19
CA GLY A 26 -36.40 0.63 4.12
C GLY A 26 -36.78 -0.87 4.13
N LYS A 27 -36.13 -1.66 3.27
CA LYS A 27 -36.26 -3.13 3.19
C LYS A 27 -35.23 -3.81 4.08
N ASN A 28 -35.10 -5.12 4.02
CA ASN A 28 -33.96 -5.80 4.62
C ASN A 28 -32.73 -5.70 3.70
N ILE A 29 -31.53 -5.90 4.28
CA ILE A 29 -30.30 -6.09 3.53
C ILE A 29 -30.43 -7.31 2.62
N ILE A 30 -29.73 -7.30 1.48
CA ILE A 30 -29.73 -8.41 0.51
C ILE A 30 -28.47 -9.24 0.65
N TRP A 31 -28.47 -10.45 0.11
CA TRP A 31 -27.26 -11.31 0.16
C TRP A 31 -26.06 -10.64 -0.52
N ALA A 32 -26.26 -10.10 -1.72
CA ALA A 32 -25.22 -9.47 -2.57
C ALA A 32 -23.99 -10.38 -2.80
N THR A 33 -24.16 -11.67 -2.63
CA THR A 33 -23.22 -12.74 -2.88
C THR A 33 -24.01 -14.00 -3.19
N ASP A 34 -23.37 -15.04 -3.72
CA ASP A 34 -24.03 -16.34 -3.94
C ASP A 34 -24.56 -16.86 -2.59
N PRO A 35 -25.87 -17.03 -2.45
CA PRO A 35 -26.46 -17.54 -1.22
C PRO A 35 -26.01 -18.99 -0.98
N PRO A 36 -25.86 -19.42 0.28
CA PRO A 36 -25.55 -20.82 0.60
C PRO A 36 -26.54 -21.81 -0.02
N GLU A 37 -26.05 -22.95 -0.51
CA GLU A 37 -26.89 -23.99 -1.16
C GLU A 37 -27.99 -24.52 -0.23
N GLU A 38 -27.77 -24.55 1.05
CA GLU A 38 -28.73 -24.97 2.08
C GLU A 38 -30.05 -24.16 1.99
N LEU A 39 -29.98 -22.87 1.61
CA LEU A 39 -31.17 -22.05 1.41
C LEU A 39 -32.03 -22.53 0.25
N GLN A 40 -31.42 -23.03 -0.80
CA GLN A 40 -32.15 -23.54 -1.99
C GLN A 40 -32.95 -24.80 -1.65
N THR A 41 -32.55 -25.55 -0.61
CA THR A 41 -33.24 -26.76 -0.19
C THR A 41 -34.41 -26.52 0.75
N VAL A 42 -34.39 -25.43 1.53
CA VAL A 42 -35.42 -25.13 2.54
C VAL A 42 -36.41 -24.06 2.11
N MET A 43 -36.12 -23.32 1.04
CA MET A 43 -37.00 -22.27 0.50
C MET A 43 -37.76 -22.76 -0.73
N TYR A 44 -39.03 -22.40 -0.84
CA TYR A 44 -39.86 -22.73 -2.02
C TYR A 44 -39.51 -21.90 -3.26
N GLU A 45 -39.04 -20.65 -3.04
CA GLU A 45 -38.62 -19.77 -4.12
C GLU A 45 -37.09 -19.73 -4.18
N PRO A 46 -36.50 -19.64 -5.38
CA PRO A 46 -35.04 -19.52 -5.50
C PRO A 46 -34.50 -18.29 -4.78
N VAL A 47 -33.49 -18.48 -3.94
CA VAL A 47 -32.78 -17.41 -3.27
C VAL A 47 -31.60 -16.99 -4.14
N THR A 48 -31.51 -15.71 -4.47
CA THR A 48 -30.46 -15.14 -5.31
C THR A 48 -29.63 -14.11 -4.52
N ASP A 49 -28.56 -13.61 -5.11
CA ASP A 49 -27.77 -12.51 -4.58
C ASP A 49 -28.60 -11.25 -4.29
N ARG A 50 -29.71 -11.06 -5.01
CA ARG A 50 -30.65 -9.92 -4.85
C ARG A 50 -31.77 -10.18 -3.82
N SER A 51 -31.88 -11.39 -3.33
CA SER A 51 -32.88 -11.73 -2.33
C SER A 51 -32.54 -11.08 -0.99
N GLN A 52 -33.58 -10.61 -0.29
CA GLN A 52 -33.41 -10.07 1.06
C GLN A 52 -33.05 -11.19 2.05
N ILE A 53 -32.20 -10.89 3.01
CA ILE A 53 -31.97 -11.75 4.16
C ILE A 53 -33.18 -11.58 5.11
N THR A 54 -33.82 -12.69 5.47
CA THR A 54 -35.01 -12.68 6.32
C THR A 54 -34.85 -13.52 7.58
N THR A 55 -35.54 -13.15 8.63
CA THR A 55 -35.59 -13.93 9.88
C THR A 55 -36.10 -15.36 9.64
N GLN A 56 -37.00 -15.56 8.65
CA GLN A 56 -37.48 -16.88 8.28
C GLN A 56 -36.35 -17.75 7.68
N GLN A 57 -35.59 -17.25 6.74
CA GLN A 57 -34.43 -17.96 6.16
C GLN A 57 -33.45 -18.39 7.26
N LEU A 58 -33.08 -17.45 8.14
CA LEU A 58 -32.15 -17.71 9.23
C LEU A 58 -32.65 -18.78 10.21
N ARG A 59 -33.94 -18.76 10.56
CA ARG A 59 -34.54 -19.75 11.48
C ARG A 59 -34.65 -21.14 10.84
N LEU A 60 -35.05 -21.23 9.58
CA LEU A 60 -35.20 -22.52 8.86
C LEU A 60 -33.86 -23.23 8.69
N THR A 61 -32.76 -22.49 8.62
CA THR A 61 -31.40 -23.01 8.52
C THR A 61 -30.65 -23.02 9.85
N HIS A 62 -31.35 -22.86 10.97
CA HIS A 62 -30.73 -22.78 12.32
C HIS A 62 -29.56 -21.78 12.40
N TYR A 63 -29.58 -20.73 11.58
CA TYR A 63 -28.54 -19.71 11.43
C TYR A 63 -27.22 -20.20 10.83
N GLU A 64 -27.12 -21.42 10.35
CA GLU A 64 -25.90 -22.03 9.79
C GLU A 64 -25.50 -21.41 8.45
N VAL A 65 -26.36 -20.63 7.83
CA VAL A 65 -26.08 -19.93 6.56
C VAL A 65 -25.36 -18.57 6.74
N VAL A 66 -25.27 -18.09 7.96
CA VAL A 66 -24.54 -16.86 8.30
C VAL A 66 -23.48 -17.19 9.34
N LEU A 67 -22.35 -17.66 8.88
CA LEU A 67 -21.23 -18.09 9.72
C LEU A 67 -20.05 -17.12 9.59
N PRO A 68 -19.34 -16.81 10.70
CA PRO A 68 -18.05 -16.19 10.64
C PRO A 68 -17.11 -16.93 9.66
N ARG A 69 -16.24 -16.19 8.99
CA ARG A 69 -15.34 -16.75 7.96
C ARG A 69 -14.59 -17.98 8.47
N MET A 70 -14.05 -17.92 9.68
CA MET A 70 -13.27 -19.02 10.24
C MET A 70 -14.09 -20.30 10.51
N MET A 71 -15.42 -20.18 10.53
CA MET A 71 -16.32 -21.32 10.66
C MET A 71 -16.82 -21.85 9.31
N LYS A 72 -16.60 -21.13 8.20
CA LYS A 72 -16.94 -21.59 6.85
C LYS A 72 -15.96 -22.67 6.41
N GLN A 73 -16.39 -23.57 5.51
CA GLN A 73 -15.53 -24.61 4.93
C GLN A 73 -14.33 -23.99 4.20
N THR A 74 -13.18 -24.65 4.21
CA THR A 74 -11.93 -24.14 3.63
C THR A 74 -12.08 -23.80 2.14
N ASP A 75 -12.80 -24.61 1.37
CA ASP A 75 -13.04 -24.36 -0.05
C ASP A 75 -13.87 -23.08 -0.27
N THR A 76 -14.88 -22.85 0.56
CA THR A 76 -15.69 -21.62 0.54
C THR A 76 -14.85 -20.40 0.90
N GLN A 77 -13.97 -20.51 1.90
CA GLN A 77 -13.06 -19.42 2.26
C GLN A 77 -12.11 -19.07 1.10
N GLN A 78 -11.55 -20.07 0.42
CA GLN A 78 -10.66 -19.88 -0.73
C GLN A 78 -11.38 -19.29 -1.93
N GLN A 79 -12.60 -19.73 -2.23
CA GLN A 79 -13.43 -19.18 -3.29
C GLN A 79 -13.76 -17.70 -3.03
N ARG A 80 -14.17 -17.36 -1.82
CA ARG A 80 -14.46 -15.95 -1.42
C ARG A 80 -13.21 -15.08 -1.47
N THR A 81 -12.06 -15.59 -1.05
CA THR A 81 -10.79 -14.87 -1.20
C THR A 81 -10.45 -14.61 -2.67
N ARG A 82 -10.60 -15.62 -3.55
CA ARG A 82 -10.26 -15.49 -4.98
C ARG A 82 -11.27 -14.64 -5.74
N LYS A 83 -12.58 -14.91 -5.57
CA LYS A 83 -13.64 -14.25 -6.35
C LYS A 83 -14.05 -12.90 -5.78
N LYS A 84 -14.02 -12.72 -4.46
CA LYS A 84 -14.56 -11.55 -3.75
C LYS A 84 -13.48 -10.68 -3.09
N GLY A 85 -12.21 -11.04 -3.22
CA GLY A 85 -11.11 -10.31 -2.57
C GLY A 85 -11.20 -10.28 -1.03
N GLU A 86 -11.94 -11.21 -0.41
CA GLU A 86 -12.22 -11.25 1.01
C GLU A 86 -10.97 -11.68 1.79
N VAL A 87 -10.28 -10.73 2.40
CA VAL A 87 -9.08 -10.93 3.22
C VAL A 87 -9.31 -10.30 4.58
N PHE A 88 -9.36 -11.14 5.63
CA PHE A 88 -9.58 -10.65 6.99
C PHE A 88 -8.27 -10.38 7.71
N SER A 89 -8.21 -9.23 8.37
CA SER A 89 -7.04 -8.80 9.13
C SER A 89 -6.99 -9.50 10.48
N PRO A 90 -5.86 -10.14 10.86
CA PRO A 90 -5.67 -10.66 12.20
C PRO A 90 -5.80 -9.58 13.27
N ALA A 91 -6.25 -9.94 14.46
CA ALA A 91 -6.49 -8.98 15.53
C ALA A 91 -5.25 -8.17 15.91
N TRP A 92 -4.04 -8.74 15.84
CA TRP A 92 -2.81 -7.99 16.11
C TRP A 92 -2.53 -6.88 15.08
N VAL A 93 -2.91 -7.09 13.79
CA VAL A 93 -2.82 -6.06 12.75
C VAL A 93 -3.83 -4.95 13.03
N CYS A 94 -5.08 -5.33 13.36
CA CYS A 94 -6.12 -4.38 13.74
C CYS A 94 -5.69 -3.55 14.98
N ASN A 95 -5.07 -4.20 15.97
CA ASN A 95 -4.51 -3.51 17.13
C ASN A 95 -3.44 -2.48 16.74
N LYS A 96 -2.50 -2.87 15.89
CA LYS A 96 -1.41 -1.99 15.43
C LYS A 96 -1.95 -0.76 14.72
N MET A 97 -2.89 -0.94 13.81
CA MET A 97 -3.51 0.16 13.07
C MET A 97 -4.35 1.05 14.01
N ASN A 98 -5.16 0.46 14.89
CA ASN A 98 -5.90 1.23 15.90
C ASN A 98 -4.98 2.01 16.85
N ASN A 99 -3.82 1.47 17.21
CA ASN A 99 -2.80 2.19 18.00
C ASN A 99 -2.27 3.41 17.26
N ALA A 100 -2.01 3.30 15.95
CA ALA A 100 -1.52 4.42 15.15
C ALA A 100 -2.57 5.57 15.08
N LEU A 101 -3.85 5.23 14.90
CA LEU A 101 -4.94 6.23 14.95
C LEU A 101 -5.07 6.89 16.32
N ASP A 102 -4.95 6.11 17.40
CA ASP A 102 -5.03 6.68 18.75
C ASP A 102 -3.81 7.56 19.06
N ALA A 103 -2.60 7.13 18.71
CA ALA A 103 -1.40 7.94 18.86
C ALA A 103 -1.52 9.30 18.11
N ASP A 104 -2.08 9.27 16.89
CA ASP A 104 -2.36 10.50 16.13
C ASP A 104 -3.41 11.37 16.81
N TRP A 105 -4.49 10.78 17.35
CA TRP A 105 -5.54 11.52 18.04
C TRP A 105 -5.01 12.20 19.31
N PHE A 106 -4.25 11.48 20.15
CA PHE A 106 -3.64 12.00 21.37
C PHE A 106 -2.52 13.02 21.07
N GLY A 107 -1.71 12.78 20.03
CA GLY A 107 -0.68 13.69 19.56
C GLY A 107 -1.23 15.05 19.11
N ALA A 108 -2.39 15.07 18.45
CA ALA A 108 -3.09 16.30 18.05
C ALA A 108 -3.55 17.16 19.25
N LEU A 109 -3.69 16.57 20.44
CA LEU A 109 -3.96 17.29 21.69
C LEU A 109 -2.70 17.69 22.48
N GLY A 110 -1.52 17.45 21.93
CA GLY A 110 -0.24 17.74 22.60
C GLY A 110 0.06 16.82 23.80
N ALA A 111 -0.55 15.63 23.84
CA ALA A 111 -0.28 14.64 24.87
C ALA A 111 1.08 13.97 24.63
N GLY A 112 1.77 13.57 25.71
CA GLY A 112 3.06 12.87 25.61
C GLY A 112 2.93 11.50 24.92
N GLU A 113 4.05 10.94 24.47
CA GLU A 113 4.12 9.69 23.68
C GLU A 113 3.45 8.48 24.34
N THR A 114 3.35 8.44 25.67
CA THR A 114 2.68 7.36 26.40
C THR A 114 1.21 7.61 26.69
N ALA A 115 0.69 8.79 26.36
CA ALA A 115 -0.73 9.09 26.53
C ALA A 115 -1.58 8.31 25.52
N GLY A 116 -2.68 7.73 26.00
CA GLY A 116 -3.60 7.00 25.13
C GLY A 116 -3.16 5.60 24.74
N GLN A 117 -2.16 5.03 25.39
CA GLN A 117 -1.80 3.64 25.17
C GLN A 117 -2.86 2.69 25.75
N PHE A 118 -3.54 1.98 24.86
CA PHE A 118 -4.44 0.87 25.24
C PHE A 118 -3.72 -0.46 25.34
N THR A 119 -2.67 -0.63 24.54
CA THR A 119 -1.90 -1.87 24.43
C THR A 119 -0.42 -1.59 24.18
N VAL A 120 0.43 -2.53 24.57
CA VAL A 120 1.83 -2.62 24.14
C VAL A 120 1.90 -3.66 23.02
N GLU A 121 2.48 -3.30 21.88
CA GLU A 121 2.59 -4.18 20.73
C GLU A 121 3.65 -5.28 20.97
N LEU A 122 3.32 -6.49 20.54
CA LEU A 122 4.22 -7.64 20.46
C LEU A 122 4.34 -8.07 18.97
N PRO A 123 5.31 -8.89 18.58
CA PRO A 123 5.55 -9.24 17.18
C PRO A 123 4.31 -9.76 16.42
N GLN A 124 3.46 -10.55 17.08
CA GLN A 124 2.20 -11.08 16.53
C GLN A 124 1.10 -11.09 17.60
N GLY A 125 1.01 -10.02 18.39
CA GLY A 125 0.04 -9.93 19.47
C GLY A 125 0.12 -8.59 20.19
N TRP A 126 -0.43 -8.57 21.40
CA TRP A 126 -0.39 -7.37 22.25
C TRP A 126 -0.53 -7.76 23.72
N GLN A 127 -0.07 -6.85 24.57
CA GLN A 127 -0.36 -6.85 26.00
C GLN A 127 -1.27 -5.65 26.31
N THR A 128 -2.37 -5.88 27.00
CA THR A 128 -3.27 -4.80 27.43
C THR A 128 -2.62 -3.96 28.54
N VAL A 129 -2.72 -2.65 28.42
CA VAL A 129 -2.37 -1.73 29.51
C VAL A 129 -3.54 -1.71 30.49
N GLU A 130 -3.32 -2.20 31.72
CA GLU A 130 -4.38 -2.34 32.74
C GLU A 130 -4.76 -1.02 33.41
N THR A 131 -3.86 -0.06 33.45
CA THR A 131 -4.13 1.26 34.04
C THR A 131 -5.13 2.04 33.20
N PRO A 132 -6.05 2.83 33.83
CA PRO A 132 -6.98 3.68 33.10
C PRO A 132 -6.26 4.63 32.14
N VAL A 133 -6.87 4.83 30.97
CA VAL A 133 -6.31 5.71 29.93
C VAL A 133 -6.33 7.15 30.39
N GLN A 134 -5.17 7.80 30.40
CA GLN A 134 -5.04 9.19 30.82
C GLN A 134 -5.34 10.14 29.67
N PHE A 135 -6.24 11.09 29.90
CA PHE A 135 -6.61 12.11 28.92
C PHE A 135 -6.05 13.47 29.29
N PRO A 136 -5.58 14.27 28.33
CA PRO A 136 -5.12 15.63 28.60
C PRO A 136 -6.28 16.52 29.09
N VAL A 137 -5.95 17.51 29.93
CA VAL A 137 -6.92 18.50 30.38
C VAL A 137 -7.17 19.49 29.24
N CYS A 138 -8.38 19.46 28.70
CA CYS A 138 -8.81 20.40 27.67
C CYS A 138 -9.35 21.70 28.28
N LYS A 139 -9.01 22.85 27.70
CA LYS A 139 -9.54 24.18 28.08
C LYS A 139 -11.03 24.39 27.73
N GLY A 140 -11.65 23.44 27.04
CA GLY A 140 -13.05 23.50 26.60
C GLY A 140 -14.04 22.93 27.63
N ARG A 141 -15.35 23.10 27.35
CA ARG A 141 -16.44 22.55 28.19
C ARG A 141 -16.57 21.01 28.11
N THR A 142 -16.15 20.40 27.01
CA THR A 142 -16.26 18.95 26.79
C THR A 142 -14.95 18.28 27.17
N PRO A 143 -14.96 17.32 28.12
CA PRO A 143 -13.78 16.55 28.50
C PRO A 143 -13.14 15.84 27.31
N ALA A 144 -11.80 15.67 27.30
CA ALA A 144 -11.08 15.05 26.21
C ALA A 144 -11.54 13.59 25.96
N TRP A 145 -11.82 12.83 27.03
CA TRP A 145 -12.33 11.46 26.87
C TRP A 145 -13.70 11.41 26.17
N VAL A 146 -14.58 12.40 26.38
CA VAL A 146 -15.86 12.50 25.65
C VAL A 146 -15.62 12.83 24.18
N GLN A 147 -14.65 13.70 23.87
CA GLN A 147 -14.26 14.01 22.49
C GLN A 147 -13.71 12.76 21.79
N TYR A 148 -12.89 11.95 22.48
CA TYR A 148 -12.40 10.66 21.97
C TYR A 148 -13.54 9.70 21.66
N VAL A 149 -14.45 9.51 22.60
CA VAL A 149 -15.64 8.64 22.43
C VAL A 149 -16.48 9.09 21.23
N GLN A 150 -16.65 10.40 21.05
CA GLN A 150 -17.42 10.98 19.94
C GLN A 150 -16.65 11.09 18.62
N SER A 151 -15.35 10.78 18.56
CA SER A 151 -14.57 10.78 17.33
C SER A 151 -15.18 9.81 16.31
N ARG A 152 -15.57 10.33 15.12
CA ARG A 152 -16.20 9.54 14.05
C ARG A 152 -15.17 8.72 13.30
N ARG A 153 -15.26 7.41 13.43
CA ARG A 153 -14.34 6.47 12.77
C ARG A 153 -15.12 5.54 11.85
N LEU A 154 -14.68 5.41 10.63
CA LEU A 154 -15.29 4.60 9.57
C LEU A 154 -14.36 3.46 9.16
N GLU A 155 -14.83 2.22 9.23
CA GLU A 155 -14.16 1.07 8.63
C GLU A 155 -14.67 0.83 7.20
N VAL A 156 -13.76 0.74 6.24
CA VAL A 156 -14.03 0.47 4.83
C VAL A 156 -13.37 -0.84 4.44
N THR A 157 -13.98 -1.60 3.80
CA THR A 157 -15.12 -2.47 3.74
C THR A 157 -15.09 -3.38 4.95
N CYS A 158 -16.06 -3.26 5.82
CA CYS A 158 -15.84 -3.72 7.20
C CYS A 158 -15.89 -5.25 7.39
N GLY A 159 -16.36 -6.03 6.43
CA GLY A 159 -16.52 -7.47 6.63
C GLY A 159 -17.32 -7.78 7.90
N GLU A 160 -16.73 -8.52 8.83
CA GLU A 160 -17.26 -8.81 10.17
C GLU A 160 -16.93 -7.72 11.21
N ALA A 161 -16.38 -6.57 10.77
CA ALA A 161 -15.95 -5.40 11.54
C ALA A 161 -14.73 -5.61 12.47
N PRO A 162 -13.62 -6.26 12.04
CA PRO A 162 -12.50 -6.57 12.92
C PRO A 162 -11.72 -5.36 13.44
N PHE A 163 -11.77 -4.21 12.76
CA PHE A 163 -11.19 -2.97 13.27
C PHE A 163 -12.11 -2.25 14.26
N LEU A 164 -13.44 -2.39 14.10
CA LEU A 164 -14.41 -1.76 14.98
C LEU A 164 -14.58 -2.52 16.29
N VAL A 165 -14.61 -3.86 16.24
CA VAL A 165 -14.84 -4.75 17.40
C VAL A 165 -13.97 -5.99 17.31
N SER A 166 -13.50 -6.50 18.44
CA SER A 166 -12.61 -7.66 18.50
C SER A 166 -13.10 -8.69 19.52
N ARG A 167 -14.31 -9.22 19.30
CA ARG A 167 -14.84 -10.31 20.13
C ARG A 167 -14.04 -11.61 19.95
N TYR A 168 -13.54 -11.82 18.75
CA TYR A 168 -12.65 -12.91 18.35
C TYR A 168 -11.67 -12.39 17.29
N ASP A 169 -10.59 -13.14 17.11
CA ASP A 169 -9.66 -12.90 16.00
C ASP A 169 -10.26 -13.44 14.69
N ALA A 170 -10.48 -12.58 13.72
CA ALA A 170 -11.12 -12.95 12.45
C ALA A 170 -10.26 -13.89 11.58
N ALA A 171 -8.96 -14.02 11.86
CA ALA A 171 -8.06 -14.91 11.14
C ALA A 171 -7.92 -16.31 11.81
N THR A 172 -8.05 -16.40 13.14
CA THR A 172 -7.86 -17.64 13.90
C THR A 172 -9.13 -18.19 14.54
N GLY A 173 -10.13 -17.34 14.76
CA GLY A 173 -11.34 -17.69 15.51
C GLY A 173 -11.13 -17.76 17.04
N GLU A 174 -10.01 -17.28 17.56
CA GLU A 174 -9.77 -17.24 19.00
C GLU A 174 -10.62 -16.16 19.66
N MET A 175 -11.39 -16.52 20.70
CA MET A 175 -12.21 -15.58 21.47
C MET A 175 -11.34 -14.64 22.30
N ILE A 176 -11.66 -13.34 22.27
CA ILE A 176 -10.91 -12.31 22.99
C ILE A 176 -11.77 -11.78 24.17
N PRO A 177 -11.32 -11.98 25.42
CA PRO A 177 -12.02 -11.47 26.62
C PRO A 177 -12.15 -9.94 26.56
N VAL A 178 -13.27 -9.39 27.08
CA VAL A 178 -13.59 -7.96 27.05
C VAL A 178 -12.41 -7.07 27.48
N ALA A 179 -11.69 -7.45 28.54
CA ALA A 179 -10.55 -6.70 29.05
C ALA A 179 -9.34 -6.64 28.09
N ARG A 180 -9.26 -7.54 27.10
CA ARG A 180 -8.16 -7.62 26.13
C ARG A 180 -8.53 -7.13 24.75
N ARG A 181 -9.77 -6.70 24.53
CA ARG A 181 -10.27 -6.27 23.23
C ARG A 181 -9.63 -4.97 22.76
N ILE A 182 -9.46 -4.86 21.45
CA ILE A 182 -8.68 -3.80 20.81
C ILE A 182 -9.47 -3.02 19.74
N GLY A 183 -10.69 -3.40 19.44
CA GLY A 183 -11.52 -2.73 18.44
C GLY A 183 -11.82 -1.28 18.81
N ILE A 184 -12.13 -0.46 17.83
CA ILE A 184 -12.44 0.96 18.02
C ILE A 184 -13.59 1.17 19.01
N LEU A 185 -14.69 0.41 18.87
CA LEU A 185 -15.81 0.47 19.78
C LEU A 185 -15.44 -0.08 21.16
N ASP A 186 -14.66 -1.18 21.23
CA ASP A 186 -14.19 -1.74 22.49
C ASP A 186 -13.38 -0.70 23.29
N ARG A 187 -12.44 0.02 22.63
CA ARG A 187 -11.65 1.10 23.25
C ARG A 187 -12.54 2.25 23.75
N LYS A 188 -13.50 2.67 22.95
CA LYS A 188 -14.45 3.73 23.34
C LYS A 188 -15.29 3.30 24.54
N LEU A 189 -15.82 2.07 24.56
CA LEU A 189 -16.61 1.54 25.67
C LEU A 189 -15.76 1.34 26.94
N ARG A 190 -14.50 0.94 26.78
CA ARG A 190 -13.52 0.92 27.88
C ARG A 190 -13.33 2.30 28.48
N VAL A 191 -13.10 3.32 27.65
CA VAL A 191 -12.97 4.72 28.10
C VAL A 191 -14.24 5.20 28.82
N VAL A 192 -15.42 4.85 28.30
CA VAL A 192 -16.68 5.16 29.00
C VAL A 192 -16.74 4.45 30.34
N SER A 193 -16.36 3.17 30.43
CA SER A 193 -16.38 2.40 31.68
C SER A 193 -15.38 2.91 32.71
N GLU A 194 -14.24 3.48 32.28
CA GLU A 194 -13.24 4.07 33.15
C GLU A 194 -13.63 5.46 33.70
N ASN A 195 -14.52 6.20 32.99
CA ASN A 195 -14.83 7.60 33.32
C ASN A 195 -16.28 7.85 33.79
N ALA A 196 -17.26 7.02 33.38
CA ALA A 196 -18.66 7.20 33.82
C ALA A 196 -18.84 6.77 35.27
N ALA A 197 -19.42 7.66 36.09
CA ALA A 197 -19.64 7.43 37.51
C ALA A 197 -20.96 6.67 37.78
N THR A 198 -21.96 6.83 36.93
CA THR A 198 -23.29 6.21 37.07
C THR A 198 -23.63 5.39 35.83
N GLU A 199 -24.59 4.48 35.98
CA GLU A 199 -25.08 3.66 34.88
C GLU A 199 -25.77 4.50 33.79
N ASP A 200 -26.57 5.52 34.17
CA ASP A 200 -27.20 6.44 33.22
C ASP A 200 -26.14 7.22 32.40
N GLU A 201 -25.07 7.66 33.07
CA GLU A 201 -23.96 8.32 32.39
C GLU A 201 -23.27 7.36 31.45
N TRP A 202 -23.03 6.10 31.85
CA TRP A 202 -22.47 5.06 31.01
C TRP A 202 -23.32 4.84 29.76
N HIS A 203 -24.66 4.63 29.91
CA HIS A 203 -25.58 4.46 28.80
C HIS A 203 -25.57 5.64 27.82
N LYS A 204 -25.52 6.85 28.33
CA LYS A 204 -25.42 8.06 27.53
C LYS A 204 -24.16 8.05 26.65
N TYR A 205 -22.99 7.83 27.23
CA TYR A 205 -21.74 7.90 26.50
C TYR A 205 -21.44 6.63 25.70
N ALA A 206 -21.88 5.46 26.13
CA ALA A 206 -21.86 4.25 25.32
C ALA A 206 -22.72 4.39 24.06
N THR A 207 -23.89 5.04 24.16
CA THR A 207 -24.69 5.42 22.98
C THR A 207 -23.89 6.34 22.04
N HIS A 208 -23.17 7.34 22.55
CA HIS A 208 -22.30 8.20 21.73
C HIS A 208 -21.14 7.42 21.08
N ALA A 209 -20.59 6.41 21.78
CA ALA A 209 -19.57 5.53 21.22
C ALA A 209 -20.10 4.77 19.99
N VAL A 210 -21.29 4.18 20.08
CA VAL A 210 -21.93 3.49 18.95
C VAL A 210 -22.29 4.49 17.84
N GLN A 211 -22.83 5.68 18.16
CA GLN A 211 -23.17 6.73 17.20
C GLN A 211 -21.97 7.26 16.41
N SER A 212 -20.76 7.12 16.91
CA SER A 212 -19.53 7.60 16.28
C SER A 212 -18.68 6.49 15.65
N THR A 213 -19.20 5.27 15.60
CA THR A 213 -18.56 4.09 15.01
C THR A 213 -19.34 3.67 13.77
N TYR A 214 -18.66 3.67 12.61
CA TYR A 214 -19.29 3.48 11.31
C TYR A 214 -18.57 2.40 10.51
N GLY A 215 -19.30 1.76 9.59
CA GLY A 215 -18.73 0.82 8.62
C GLY A 215 -19.67 0.62 7.44
N TYR A 216 -19.12 0.18 6.30
CA TYR A 216 -19.96 -0.32 5.21
C TYR A 216 -19.39 -1.62 4.66
N GLU A 217 -20.30 -2.44 4.15
CA GLU A 217 -19.98 -3.74 3.60
C GLU A 217 -20.86 -4.00 2.38
N TYR A 218 -20.34 -4.69 1.39
CA TYR A 218 -21.08 -5.09 0.19
C TYR A 218 -21.94 -6.32 0.46
N GLN A 219 -21.34 -7.36 1.09
CA GLN A 219 -21.97 -8.65 1.31
C GLN A 219 -22.89 -8.63 2.53
N GLY A 220 -24.13 -9.07 2.36
CA GLY A 220 -25.14 -8.99 3.41
C GLY A 220 -24.90 -9.92 4.60
N ASP A 221 -24.34 -11.10 4.38
CA ASP A 221 -24.00 -12.04 5.46
C ASP A 221 -22.91 -11.45 6.38
N ASN A 222 -21.84 -10.90 5.80
CA ASN A 222 -20.79 -10.25 6.56
C ASN A 222 -21.31 -9.01 7.30
N LEU A 223 -22.13 -8.19 6.64
CA LEU A 223 -22.75 -7.02 7.27
C LEU A 223 -23.63 -7.40 8.47
N LEU A 224 -24.40 -8.50 8.35
CA LEU A 224 -25.22 -8.98 9.48
C LEU A 224 -24.32 -9.44 10.64
N LEU A 225 -23.23 -10.18 10.36
CA LEU A 225 -22.24 -10.57 11.35
C LEU A 225 -21.63 -9.35 12.05
N ALA A 226 -21.22 -8.32 11.28
CA ALA A 226 -20.70 -7.08 11.82
C ALA A 226 -21.68 -6.39 12.77
N ARG A 227 -22.96 -6.28 12.36
CA ARG A 227 -24.01 -5.67 13.17
C ARG A 227 -24.26 -6.43 14.48
N VAL A 228 -24.30 -7.76 14.42
CA VAL A 228 -24.42 -8.61 15.62
C VAL A 228 -23.20 -8.48 16.51
N ASN A 229 -21.98 -8.45 15.93
CA ASN A 229 -20.75 -8.25 16.69
C ASN A 229 -20.74 -6.93 17.47
N LEU A 230 -21.18 -5.81 16.86
CA LEU A 230 -21.28 -4.53 17.56
C LEU A 230 -22.35 -4.57 18.69
N LEU A 231 -23.50 -5.20 18.44
CA LEU A 231 -24.56 -5.35 19.45
C LEU A 231 -24.07 -6.15 20.65
N LEU A 232 -23.47 -7.30 20.42
CA LEU A 232 -22.95 -8.16 21.47
C LEU A 232 -21.77 -7.49 22.21
N THR A 233 -20.92 -6.74 21.52
CA THR A 233 -19.87 -5.94 22.16
C THR A 233 -20.44 -4.95 23.15
N TYR A 234 -21.48 -4.20 22.77
CA TYR A 234 -22.19 -3.29 23.71
C TYR A 234 -22.72 -4.04 24.92
N ALA A 235 -23.42 -5.18 24.71
CA ALA A 235 -24.01 -5.97 25.78
C ALA A 235 -22.95 -6.54 26.74
N GLU A 236 -21.85 -7.04 26.20
CA GLU A 236 -20.76 -7.65 26.97
C GLU A 236 -19.99 -6.61 27.80
N HIS A 237 -19.77 -5.38 27.26
CA HIS A 237 -19.17 -4.27 28.02
C HIS A 237 -20.09 -3.78 29.14
N LEU A 238 -21.41 -3.70 28.91
CA LEU A 238 -22.37 -3.39 29.96
C LEU A 238 -22.33 -4.43 31.08
N GLN A 239 -22.38 -5.72 30.68
CA GLN A 239 -22.30 -6.83 31.65
C GLN A 239 -20.99 -6.82 32.43
N ALA A 240 -19.86 -6.56 31.77
CA ALA A 240 -18.55 -6.47 32.43
C ALA A 240 -18.50 -5.34 33.46
N ARG A 241 -19.12 -4.20 33.19
CA ARG A 241 -19.06 -3.00 34.06
C ARG A 241 -20.11 -3.05 35.18
N TRP A 242 -21.35 -3.45 34.85
CA TRP A 242 -22.52 -3.34 35.76
C TRP A 242 -23.08 -4.68 36.23
N GLN A 243 -22.44 -5.80 35.85
CA GLN A 243 -22.79 -7.18 36.27
C GLN A 243 -24.26 -7.56 35.94
N ARG A 244 -24.81 -6.97 34.87
CA ARG A 244 -26.14 -7.31 34.36
C ARG A 244 -26.18 -7.30 32.84
N LYS A 245 -27.12 -8.01 32.25
CA LYS A 245 -27.42 -7.95 30.82
C LYS A 245 -28.29 -6.75 30.48
N PRO A 246 -28.20 -6.22 29.25
CA PRO A 246 -29.12 -5.16 28.80
C PRO A 246 -30.53 -5.69 28.63
N THR A 247 -31.52 -4.81 28.84
CA THR A 247 -32.92 -5.09 28.54
C THR A 247 -33.23 -4.89 27.06
N LYS A 248 -34.37 -5.37 26.57
CA LYS A 248 -34.80 -5.16 25.19
C LYS A 248 -34.94 -3.67 24.85
N GLU A 249 -35.48 -2.89 25.82
CA GLU A 249 -35.71 -1.44 25.71
C GLU A 249 -34.37 -0.68 25.53
N GLU A 250 -33.30 -1.15 26.17
CA GLU A 250 -31.95 -0.61 26.03
C GLU A 250 -31.31 -1.04 24.71
N LEU A 251 -31.54 -2.28 24.26
CA LEU A 251 -30.96 -2.82 23.00
C LEU A 251 -31.59 -2.21 21.75
N GLN A 252 -32.91 -1.90 21.78
CA GLN A 252 -33.63 -1.44 20.60
C GLN A 252 -33.06 -0.14 20.00
N PRO A 253 -32.77 0.94 20.77
CA PRO A 253 -32.12 2.14 20.24
C PRO A 253 -30.70 1.86 19.74
N ILE A 254 -29.93 1.00 20.41
CA ILE A 254 -28.57 0.61 19.98
C ILE A 254 -28.62 -0.14 18.65
N ALA A 255 -29.49 -1.13 18.49
CA ALA A 255 -29.69 -1.85 17.23
C ALA A 255 -30.09 -0.91 16.08
N ASN A 256 -30.95 0.09 16.37
CA ASN A 256 -31.32 1.10 15.39
C ASN A 256 -30.13 1.98 14.98
N ILE A 257 -29.26 2.38 15.92
CA ILE A 257 -28.04 3.12 15.61
C ILE A 257 -27.10 2.27 14.74
N ILE A 258 -26.87 1.01 15.13
CA ILE A 258 -26.04 0.07 14.39
C ILE A 258 -26.54 -0.09 12.94
N SER A 259 -27.86 -0.24 12.73
CA SER A 259 -28.44 -0.37 11.39
C SER A 259 -28.27 0.88 10.51
N TRP A 260 -28.12 2.08 11.12
CA TRP A 260 -27.77 3.31 10.41
C TRP A 260 -26.29 3.44 10.13
N ASN A 261 -25.44 2.99 11.04
CA ASN A 261 -24.01 3.22 11.02
C ASN A 261 -23.23 2.14 10.29
N LEU A 262 -23.76 0.91 10.23
CA LEU A 262 -23.25 -0.16 9.40
C LEU A 262 -24.25 -0.39 8.27
N TRP A 263 -23.94 0.09 7.05
CA TRP A 263 -24.87 0.03 5.92
C TRP A 263 -24.32 -0.81 4.77
N GLN A 264 -25.24 -1.34 3.97
CA GLN A 264 -24.87 -2.12 2.79
C GLN A 264 -24.60 -1.18 1.62
N MET A 265 -23.40 -1.29 1.01
CA MET A 265 -22.99 -0.37 -0.04
C MET A 265 -21.97 -1.00 -1.00
N ASP A 266 -22.15 -0.76 -2.29
CA ASP A 266 -21.07 -0.83 -3.27
C ASP A 266 -20.17 0.40 -3.06
N GLY A 267 -18.97 0.17 -2.52
CA GLY A 267 -18.06 1.26 -2.12
C GLY A 267 -17.51 2.09 -3.28
N LEU A 268 -17.59 1.60 -4.52
CA LEU A 268 -17.16 2.34 -5.71
C LEU A 268 -18.33 3.07 -6.40
N ARG A 269 -19.53 2.50 -6.32
CA ARG A 269 -20.77 3.10 -6.87
C ARG A 269 -21.56 3.94 -5.88
N LEU A 270 -21.22 3.87 -4.59
CA LEU A 270 -21.86 4.58 -3.47
C LEU A 270 -23.36 4.31 -3.33
N SER A 271 -23.79 3.18 -3.85
CA SER A 271 -25.19 2.78 -3.93
C SER A 271 -25.42 1.42 -3.27
N VAL A 272 -26.69 1.13 -2.98
CA VAL A 272 -27.09 -0.20 -2.53
C VAL A 272 -26.77 -1.23 -3.62
N PRO A 273 -26.20 -2.41 -3.28
CA PRO A 273 -25.86 -3.44 -4.25
C PRO A 273 -27.07 -3.90 -5.08
N GLY A 274 -26.82 -4.38 -6.31
CA GLY A 274 -27.84 -4.97 -7.20
C GLY A 274 -28.54 -4.00 -8.16
N GLY A 275 -28.29 -2.68 -8.09
CA GLY A 275 -28.71 -1.72 -9.10
C GLY A 275 -27.71 -1.61 -10.26
N LYS A 276 -28.16 -1.53 -11.53
CA LYS A 276 -27.27 -1.06 -12.60
C LYS A 276 -27.31 0.47 -12.68
N PRO A 277 -26.18 1.12 -13.02
CA PRO A 277 -26.18 2.55 -13.32
C PRO A 277 -27.22 2.84 -14.42
N GLN A 278 -27.96 3.95 -14.30
CA GLN A 278 -28.66 4.45 -15.49
C GLN A 278 -27.60 4.74 -16.54
N PRO A 279 -27.74 4.28 -17.77
CA PRO A 279 -26.87 4.70 -18.84
C PRO A 279 -26.97 6.22 -18.93
N GLU A 280 -25.86 6.94 -18.77
CA GLU A 280 -25.74 8.29 -19.29
C GLU A 280 -26.21 8.23 -20.74
N ALA A 281 -27.01 9.23 -21.17
CA ALA A 281 -27.65 9.27 -22.47
C ALA A 281 -26.61 9.30 -23.59
N GLU A 282 -26.05 8.15 -23.95
CA GLU A 282 -25.20 7.94 -25.11
C GLU A 282 -25.56 6.63 -25.82
N GLN A 283 -26.00 6.83 -27.04
CA GLN A 283 -26.14 5.87 -28.14
C GLN A 283 -26.95 4.59 -27.83
N LEU A 284 -28.23 4.67 -28.18
CA LEU A 284 -29.09 3.54 -28.47
C LEU A 284 -28.42 2.67 -29.57
N ASP A 285 -27.73 1.61 -29.19
CA ASP A 285 -27.30 0.59 -30.11
C ASP A 285 -28.54 -0.20 -30.58
N LEU A 286 -28.67 -0.31 -31.88
CA LEU A 286 -29.83 -0.94 -32.55
C LEU A 286 -30.04 -2.42 -32.13
N PHE A 287 -29.04 -3.06 -31.52
CA PHE A 287 -29.10 -4.44 -31.02
C PHE A 287 -29.82 -4.58 -29.65
N SER A 288 -29.91 -3.51 -28.85
CA SER A 288 -30.62 -3.55 -27.57
C SER A 288 -32.15 -3.54 -27.70
N MET A 289 -32.69 -3.31 -28.90
CA MET A 289 -34.16 -3.28 -29.16
C MET A 289 -34.78 -4.67 -29.30
N PHE A 290 -34.03 -5.76 -29.42
CA PHE A 290 -34.55 -7.11 -29.67
C PHE A 290 -34.30 -8.15 -28.55
N GLY A 291 -33.63 -7.79 -27.48
CA GLY A 291 -33.49 -8.61 -26.27
C GLY A 291 -34.30 -8.02 -25.14
N ALA A 292 -35.36 -8.70 -24.72
CA ALA A 292 -36.11 -8.33 -23.52
C ALA A 292 -35.22 -8.53 -22.28
N ALA A 293 -34.32 -7.57 -21.99
CA ALA A 293 -33.66 -7.51 -20.72
C ALA A 293 -34.70 -7.08 -19.67
N GLU A 294 -34.87 -7.87 -18.62
CA GLU A 294 -35.75 -7.48 -17.51
C GLU A 294 -35.37 -6.08 -17.04
N PRO A 295 -36.35 -5.19 -16.77
CA PRO A 295 -36.07 -3.84 -16.29
C PRO A 295 -35.38 -3.94 -14.94
N GLN A 296 -34.11 -3.55 -14.90
CA GLN A 296 -33.34 -3.58 -13.68
C GLN A 296 -33.77 -2.42 -12.76
N PRO A 297 -33.85 -2.64 -11.43
CA PRO A 297 -34.29 -1.61 -10.51
C PRO A 297 -33.31 -0.42 -10.54
N PRO A 298 -33.81 0.81 -10.37
CA PRO A 298 -32.99 2.00 -10.35
C PRO A 298 -31.97 1.93 -9.20
N THR A 299 -30.80 2.53 -9.43
CA THR A 299 -29.74 2.64 -8.41
C THR A 299 -30.25 3.46 -7.23
N VAL A 300 -30.14 2.95 -6.02
CA VAL A 300 -30.50 3.64 -4.79
C VAL A 300 -29.25 4.14 -4.08
N SER A 301 -29.09 5.46 -3.94
CA SER A 301 -28.00 6.07 -3.18
C SER A 301 -28.04 5.71 -1.71
N CYS A 302 -26.89 5.34 -1.15
CA CYS A 302 -26.79 4.98 0.26
C CYS A 302 -26.96 6.19 1.18
N LYS A 303 -27.65 5.97 2.30
CA LYS A 303 -27.88 6.99 3.34
C LYS A 303 -27.06 6.68 4.58
N VAL A 304 -26.50 7.74 5.16
CA VAL A 304 -25.79 7.72 6.44
C VAL A 304 -26.38 8.75 7.39
N LYS A 305 -26.27 8.52 8.69
CA LYS A 305 -26.84 9.41 9.69
C LYS A 305 -25.78 10.22 10.41
N ASN A 306 -25.94 11.55 10.42
CA ASN A 306 -25.12 12.47 11.21
C ASN A 306 -25.80 12.69 12.58
N TRP A 307 -25.32 11.96 13.59
CA TRP A 307 -25.88 12.01 14.94
C TRP A 307 -25.64 13.32 15.70
N ARG A 308 -24.67 14.14 15.24
CA ARG A 308 -24.38 15.45 15.84
C ARG A 308 -25.32 16.56 15.37
N LYS A 309 -26.19 16.29 14.39
CA LYS A 309 -27.08 17.28 13.79
C LYS A 309 -28.57 16.97 14.18
N GLY A 310 -29.16 17.85 14.98
CA GLY A 310 -30.53 17.67 15.51
C GLY A 310 -30.61 16.67 16.68
N SER A 311 -31.71 16.65 17.39
CA SER A 311 -31.93 15.80 18.58
C SER A 311 -31.91 14.30 18.31
N HIS A 312 -32.26 13.88 17.08
CA HIS A 312 -32.33 12.48 16.68
C HIS A 312 -31.36 12.14 15.55
N GLY A 313 -30.41 13.05 15.22
CA GLY A 313 -29.54 12.93 14.08
C GLY A 313 -30.26 13.17 12.75
N THR A 314 -29.51 13.56 11.70
CA THR A 314 -30.05 13.85 10.35
C THR A 314 -29.48 12.84 9.34
N ALA A 315 -30.38 12.18 8.60
CA ALA A 315 -29.99 11.31 7.49
C ALA A 315 -29.62 12.14 6.25
N GLN A 316 -28.61 11.69 5.51
CA GLN A 316 -28.13 12.32 4.28
C GLN A 316 -27.57 11.26 3.32
N ASN A 317 -27.51 11.55 2.04
CA ASN A 317 -26.86 10.67 1.08
C ASN A 317 -25.35 10.63 1.33
N PHE A 318 -24.73 9.46 1.22
CA PHE A 318 -23.29 9.29 1.45
C PHE A 318 -22.46 10.09 0.44
N GLU A 319 -22.90 10.16 -0.82
CA GLU A 319 -22.28 10.96 -1.89
C GLU A 319 -22.08 12.44 -1.48
N THR A 320 -23.01 13.02 -0.74
CA THR A 320 -22.92 14.44 -0.30
C THR A 320 -21.73 14.69 0.64
N ILE A 321 -21.20 13.65 1.30
CA ILE A 321 -19.99 13.75 2.12
C ILE A 321 -18.76 13.93 1.23
N GLN A 322 -18.70 13.22 0.12
CA GLN A 322 -17.60 13.28 -0.85
C GLN A 322 -17.58 14.63 -1.57
N GLU A 323 -18.71 15.13 -1.99
CA GLU A 323 -18.86 16.41 -2.66
C GLU A 323 -18.52 17.62 -1.76
N GLY A 324 -18.35 17.39 -0.45
CA GLY A 324 -18.09 18.45 0.51
C GLY A 324 -19.29 19.38 0.75
N SER A 325 -20.47 19.00 0.25
CA SER A 325 -21.72 19.77 0.37
C SER A 325 -22.31 19.71 1.77
N THR A 326 -21.75 18.87 2.67
CA THR A 326 -22.21 18.74 4.05
C THR A 326 -21.07 19.02 5.05
N SER A 327 -21.47 19.39 6.28
CA SER A 327 -20.53 19.55 7.40
C SER A 327 -20.06 18.21 8.00
N MET A 328 -20.53 17.06 7.49
CA MET A 328 -20.16 15.75 7.99
C MET A 328 -18.92 15.26 7.21
N LYS A 329 -17.81 15.08 7.91
CA LYS A 329 -16.68 14.24 7.50
C LYS A 329 -16.35 13.29 8.63
N PHE A 330 -15.77 12.15 8.29
CA PHE A 330 -15.21 11.25 9.30
C PHE A 330 -13.90 11.84 9.82
N ASP A 331 -13.65 11.64 11.10
CA ASP A 331 -12.37 12.07 11.67
C ASP A 331 -11.25 11.13 11.20
N TYR A 332 -11.57 9.83 11.09
CA TYR A 332 -10.68 8.78 10.60
C TYR A 332 -11.42 7.77 9.72
N VAL A 333 -10.71 7.30 8.69
CA VAL A 333 -11.05 6.09 7.94
C VAL A 333 -9.96 5.06 8.16
N ILE A 334 -10.35 3.81 8.37
CA ILE A 334 -9.47 2.66 8.53
C ILE A 334 -10.03 1.48 7.74
N GLY A 335 -9.18 0.54 7.32
CA GLY A 335 -9.69 -0.70 6.74
C GLY A 335 -8.68 -1.47 5.89
N ASN A 336 -9.21 -2.59 5.39
CA ASN A 336 -8.55 -3.48 4.44
C ASN A 336 -9.47 -3.63 3.23
N PRO A 337 -9.41 -2.69 2.24
CA PRO A 337 -10.30 -2.71 1.08
C PRO A 337 -10.01 -3.92 0.16
N PRO A 338 -10.96 -4.32 -0.70
CA PRO A 338 -10.73 -5.36 -1.70
C PRO A 338 -9.53 -5.03 -2.59
N TYR A 339 -8.72 -6.04 -2.94
CA TYR A 339 -7.49 -5.83 -3.70
C TYR A 339 -7.70 -5.85 -5.21
N GLN A 340 -8.69 -6.63 -5.66
CA GLN A 340 -8.95 -6.89 -7.08
C GLN A 340 -10.44 -6.86 -7.36
N GLU A 341 -10.82 -6.60 -8.61
CA GLU A 341 -12.20 -6.63 -9.08
C GLU A 341 -12.72 -8.06 -9.11
N GLU A 342 -14.02 -8.22 -8.84
CA GLU A 342 -14.71 -9.49 -9.04
C GLU A 342 -14.83 -9.78 -10.56
N THR A 343 -14.43 -10.96 -10.99
CA THR A 343 -14.62 -11.38 -12.38
C THR A 343 -15.15 -12.81 -12.43
N ASP A 344 -16.16 -13.02 -13.25
CA ASP A 344 -16.69 -14.36 -13.57
C ASP A 344 -15.81 -15.12 -14.59
N SER A 345 -14.71 -14.52 -15.03
CA SER A 345 -13.81 -15.12 -16.02
C SER A 345 -12.66 -15.88 -15.36
N ASP A 346 -12.24 -16.99 -15.95
CA ASP A 346 -11.02 -17.75 -15.59
C ASP A 346 -9.73 -16.96 -15.85
N SER A 347 -9.81 -15.65 -16.02
CA SER A 347 -8.66 -14.80 -16.24
C SER A 347 -7.78 -14.74 -14.98
N THR A 348 -6.52 -15.08 -15.12
CA THR A 348 -5.50 -14.97 -14.07
C THR A 348 -5.08 -13.52 -13.78
N ARG A 349 -5.61 -12.54 -14.53
CA ARG A 349 -5.26 -11.12 -14.44
C ARG A 349 -6.50 -10.30 -14.10
N MET A 350 -6.70 -10.04 -12.80
CA MET A 350 -7.78 -9.19 -12.32
C MET A 350 -7.25 -7.76 -12.11
N PRO A 351 -7.99 -6.72 -12.57
CA PRO A 351 -7.60 -5.33 -12.32
C PRO A 351 -7.62 -5.02 -10.82
N PRO A 352 -6.68 -4.21 -10.33
CA PRO A 352 -6.69 -3.75 -8.95
C PRO A 352 -7.83 -2.74 -8.72
N VAL A 353 -8.45 -2.80 -7.54
CA VAL A 353 -9.48 -1.83 -7.14
C VAL A 353 -9.12 -1.09 -5.85
N TYR A 354 -8.13 -1.56 -5.09
CA TYR A 354 -7.73 -0.93 -3.82
C TYR A 354 -7.34 0.56 -3.99
N ASN A 355 -6.74 0.91 -5.12
CA ASN A 355 -6.40 2.30 -5.45
C ASN A 355 -7.65 3.19 -5.59
N LEU A 356 -8.76 2.65 -6.10
CA LEU A 356 -10.03 3.37 -6.18
C LEU A 356 -10.62 3.56 -4.77
N PHE A 357 -10.58 2.53 -3.91
CA PHE A 357 -10.99 2.65 -2.51
C PHE A 357 -10.14 3.65 -1.72
N MET A 358 -8.84 3.74 -1.99
CA MET A 358 -7.98 4.79 -1.43
C MET A 358 -8.48 6.18 -1.83
N ASP A 359 -8.70 6.43 -3.13
CA ASP A 359 -9.17 7.72 -3.64
C ASP A 359 -10.57 8.08 -3.06
N GLU A 360 -11.50 7.13 -2.96
CA GLU A 360 -12.82 7.34 -2.35
C GLU A 360 -12.72 7.65 -0.86
N SER A 361 -11.85 6.95 -0.13
CA SER A 361 -11.62 7.19 1.30
C SER A 361 -11.07 8.60 1.58
N TYR A 362 -10.19 9.11 0.72
CA TYR A 362 -9.64 10.46 0.85
C TYR A 362 -10.67 11.58 0.67
N LYS A 363 -11.80 11.29 0.01
CA LYS A 363 -12.88 12.27 -0.16
C LYS A 363 -13.74 12.42 1.10
N VAL A 364 -13.87 11.38 1.91
CA VAL A 364 -14.82 11.34 3.05
C VAL A 364 -14.18 11.64 4.41
N ALA A 365 -12.85 11.56 4.51
CA ALA A 365 -12.11 11.86 5.75
C ALA A 365 -10.86 12.69 5.50
N HIS A 366 -10.36 13.33 6.55
CA HIS A 366 -9.06 14.00 6.51
C HIS A 366 -7.91 13.03 6.76
N LYS A 367 -8.14 12.01 7.59
CA LYS A 367 -7.15 11.03 8.03
C LYS A 367 -7.60 9.64 7.62
N VAL A 368 -6.76 8.96 6.86
CA VAL A 368 -7.06 7.66 6.25
C VAL A 368 -5.89 6.71 6.44
N GLU A 369 -6.14 5.57 7.06
CA GLU A 369 -5.18 4.49 7.27
C GLU A 369 -5.70 3.20 6.64
N LEU A 370 -5.00 2.68 5.64
CA LEU A 370 -5.42 1.49 4.90
C LEU A 370 -4.26 0.49 4.77
N ILE A 371 -4.61 -0.80 4.84
CA ILE A 371 -3.69 -1.87 4.46
C ILE A 371 -3.99 -2.31 3.03
N THR A 372 -2.99 -2.30 2.17
CA THR A 372 -3.13 -2.53 0.73
C THR A 372 -1.95 -3.32 0.17
N PRO A 373 -2.08 -3.94 -1.03
CA PRO A 373 -0.92 -4.43 -1.77
C PRO A 373 0.09 -3.32 -2.02
N ALA A 374 1.38 -3.60 -1.83
CA ALA A 374 2.44 -2.59 -1.85
C ALA A 374 3.06 -2.34 -3.23
N ARG A 375 2.62 -3.03 -4.29
CA ARG A 375 3.24 -2.96 -5.63
C ARG A 375 3.31 -1.55 -6.21
N PHE A 376 2.30 -0.72 -5.96
CA PHE A 376 2.27 0.65 -6.47
C PHE A 376 3.42 1.49 -5.93
N LEU A 377 3.93 1.21 -4.73
CA LEU A 377 5.08 1.91 -4.13
C LEU A 377 6.36 1.74 -4.97
N PHE A 378 6.46 0.64 -5.72
CA PHE A 378 7.58 0.33 -6.61
C PHE A 378 7.27 0.65 -8.08
N ASN A 379 6.20 1.40 -8.33
CA ASN A 379 5.68 1.68 -9.68
C ASN A 379 5.46 0.38 -10.51
N ALA A 380 5.02 -0.67 -9.82
CA ALA A 380 4.75 -2.00 -10.35
C ALA A 380 3.30 -2.41 -10.06
N GLY A 381 2.85 -3.52 -10.66
CA GLY A 381 1.46 -3.97 -10.58
C GLY A 381 0.64 -3.43 -11.74
N TYR A 382 -0.68 -3.49 -11.61
CA TYR A 382 -1.61 -3.10 -12.69
C TYR A 382 -2.33 -1.78 -12.40
N THR A 383 -2.00 -1.10 -11.30
CA THR A 383 -2.47 0.27 -11.05
C THR A 383 -1.94 1.22 -12.14
N PRO A 384 -2.74 2.20 -12.59
CA PRO A 384 -2.28 3.18 -13.58
C PRO A 384 -1.01 3.89 -13.13
N LYS A 385 -0.01 4.02 -14.01
CA LYS A 385 1.25 4.69 -13.67
C LYS A 385 1.05 6.14 -13.20
N SER A 386 0.13 6.85 -13.83
CA SER A 386 -0.24 8.21 -13.43
C SER A 386 -0.80 8.27 -12.00
N TRP A 387 -1.55 7.25 -11.58
CA TRP A 387 -2.04 7.14 -10.22
C TRP A 387 -0.89 6.85 -9.23
N ASN A 388 0.03 5.93 -9.59
CA ASN A 388 1.21 5.65 -8.77
C ASN A 388 2.05 6.92 -8.58
N GLU A 389 2.29 7.67 -9.65
CA GLU A 389 3.02 8.94 -9.59
C GLU A 389 2.29 9.98 -8.74
N LYS A 390 0.96 10.10 -8.88
CA LYS A 390 0.13 10.99 -8.06
C LYS A 390 0.29 10.67 -6.57
N ILE A 391 0.15 9.41 -6.17
CA ILE A 391 0.17 9.04 -4.75
C ILE A 391 1.59 9.12 -4.16
N LEU A 392 2.63 8.75 -4.92
CA LEU A 392 4.01 8.83 -4.47
C LEU A 392 4.52 10.29 -4.36
N ASN A 393 3.90 11.22 -5.06
CA ASN A 393 4.19 12.65 -4.98
C ASN A 393 3.21 13.43 -4.08
N ASP A 394 2.23 12.75 -3.46
CA ASP A 394 1.35 13.37 -2.47
C ASP A 394 2.13 13.62 -1.17
N GLU A 395 2.38 14.89 -0.85
CA GLU A 395 3.12 15.30 0.34
C GLU A 395 2.39 15.00 1.66
N HIS A 396 1.11 14.66 1.59
CA HIS A 396 0.25 14.29 2.72
C HIS A 396 0.21 12.79 2.98
N PHE A 397 0.91 11.99 2.17
CA PHE A 397 0.90 10.54 2.20
C PHE A 397 2.20 9.98 2.76
N LYS A 398 2.11 8.95 3.62
CA LYS A 398 3.27 8.19 4.12
C LYS A 398 2.95 6.70 4.23
N VAL A 399 3.99 5.89 4.23
CA VAL A 399 3.94 4.46 4.55
C VAL A 399 4.30 4.29 6.02
N LEU A 400 3.39 3.73 6.82
CA LEU A 400 3.63 3.41 8.23
C LEU A 400 4.41 2.11 8.38
N MET A 401 4.09 1.13 7.52
CA MET A 401 4.72 -0.18 7.54
C MET A 401 4.70 -0.79 6.14
N TYR A 402 5.78 -1.49 5.80
CA TYR A 402 5.88 -2.34 4.62
C TYR A 402 6.38 -3.72 5.02
N GLU A 403 5.70 -4.76 4.57
CA GLU A 403 6.11 -6.15 4.77
C GLU A 403 6.13 -6.87 3.42
N VAL A 404 7.29 -7.41 3.06
CA VAL A 404 7.50 -8.11 1.78
C VAL A 404 6.84 -9.49 1.79
N ASP A 405 6.83 -10.15 2.95
CA ASP A 405 6.19 -11.45 3.16
C ASP A 405 4.76 -11.26 3.67
N SER A 406 3.81 -11.24 2.74
CA SER A 406 2.40 -11.06 3.08
C SER A 406 1.84 -12.16 4.00
N ALA A 407 2.45 -13.34 4.04
CA ALA A 407 1.99 -14.43 4.90
C ALA A 407 2.12 -14.11 6.39
N LYS A 408 2.99 -13.16 6.77
CA LYS A 408 3.08 -12.66 8.15
C LYS A 408 1.82 -11.91 8.58
N PHE A 409 1.14 -11.24 7.64
CA PHE A 409 -0.12 -10.53 7.88
C PHE A 409 -1.33 -11.41 7.59
N PHE A 410 -1.29 -12.15 6.50
CA PHE A 410 -2.41 -12.94 6.00
C PHE A 410 -1.93 -14.37 5.74
N PRO A 411 -2.01 -15.26 6.73
CA PRO A 411 -1.62 -16.65 6.57
C PRO A 411 -2.32 -17.29 5.36
N ASN A 412 -1.57 -18.02 4.55
CA ASN A 412 -2.03 -18.71 3.34
C ASN A 412 -2.41 -17.80 2.15
N ILE A 413 -2.06 -16.50 2.17
CA ILE A 413 -2.29 -15.57 1.07
C ILE A 413 -0.95 -15.00 0.60
N ASP A 414 -0.56 -15.32 -0.64
CA ASP A 414 0.65 -14.77 -1.28
C ASP A 414 0.29 -13.51 -2.10
N ILE A 415 0.61 -12.34 -1.56
CA ILE A 415 0.45 -11.06 -2.24
C ILE A 415 1.82 -10.65 -2.80
N LYS A 416 2.03 -10.89 -4.08
CA LYS A 416 3.28 -10.54 -4.77
C LYS A 416 3.61 -9.06 -4.60
N GLY A 417 4.81 -8.78 -4.10
CA GLY A 417 5.29 -7.42 -3.81
C GLY A 417 4.97 -6.95 -2.39
N GLY A 418 4.37 -7.82 -1.56
CA GLY A 418 4.09 -7.53 -0.16
C GLY A 418 2.87 -6.64 0.07
N VAL A 419 2.71 -6.26 1.33
CA VAL A 419 1.64 -5.38 1.82
C VAL A 419 2.20 -4.14 2.50
N ALA A 420 1.43 -3.06 2.47
CA ALA A 420 1.78 -1.82 3.14
C ALA A 420 0.59 -1.29 3.97
N ILE A 421 0.88 -0.81 5.17
CA ILE A 421 -0.02 0.06 5.92
C ILE A 421 0.34 1.48 5.53
N THR A 422 -0.61 2.18 4.95
CA THR A 422 -0.46 3.54 4.45
C THR A 422 -1.29 4.51 5.27
N TYR A 423 -0.82 5.73 5.41
CA TYR A 423 -1.50 6.79 6.13
C TYR A 423 -1.48 8.09 5.33
N ARG A 424 -2.63 8.75 5.25
CA ARG A 424 -2.76 10.07 4.65
C ARG A 424 -3.47 11.02 5.61
N ASP A 425 -2.88 12.19 5.86
CA ASP A 425 -3.53 13.29 6.57
C ASP A 425 -3.53 14.55 5.70
N ALA A 426 -4.71 14.96 5.23
CA ALA A 426 -4.88 16.13 4.36
C ALA A 426 -4.43 17.46 4.99
N ARG A 427 -4.10 17.49 6.28
CA ARG A 427 -3.71 18.67 7.05
C ARG A 427 -2.24 18.68 7.44
N GLN A 428 -1.53 17.58 7.26
CA GLN A 428 -0.14 17.42 7.66
C GLN A 428 0.73 17.12 6.44
N VAL A 429 1.83 17.86 6.28
CA VAL A 429 2.83 17.64 5.25
C VAL A 429 3.92 16.72 5.78
N PHE A 430 4.08 15.54 5.16
CA PHE A 430 5.14 14.57 5.45
C PHE A 430 6.30 14.68 4.46
N GLY A 431 6.06 15.31 3.30
CA GLY A 431 6.91 15.35 2.12
C GLY A 431 6.71 14.15 1.20
N ALA A 432 6.87 14.38 -0.10
CA ALA A 432 6.66 13.37 -1.12
C ALA A 432 7.61 12.18 -0.97
N ILE A 433 7.09 10.96 -1.10
CA ILE A 433 7.91 9.74 -1.12
C ILE A 433 8.76 9.71 -2.40
N GLY A 434 8.14 10.01 -3.56
CA GLY A 434 8.78 9.99 -4.88
C GLY A 434 9.23 8.60 -5.29
N THR A 435 10.28 8.08 -4.66
CA THR A 435 10.76 6.71 -4.87
C THR A 435 10.79 5.97 -3.55
N PHE A 436 10.18 4.80 -3.52
CA PHE A 436 10.11 3.94 -2.36
C PHE A 436 11.06 2.75 -2.49
N THR A 437 11.70 2.37 -1.39
CA THR A 437 12.48 1.14 -1.27
C THR A 437 11.95 0.29 -0.12
N LYS A 438 12.30 -0.99 -0.12
CA LYS A 438 11.89 -1.90 0.95
C LYS A 438 12.66 -1.69 2.28
N TYR A 439 13.66 -0.81 2.29
CA TYR A 439 14.48 -0.52 3.44
C TYR A 439 14.16 0.87 3.98
N PRO A 440 13.62 1.01 5.20
CA PRO A 440 13.32 2.31 5.80
C PRO A 440 14.54 3.24 5.88
N GLU A 441 15.72 2.68 6.25
CA GLU A 441 16.97 3.40 6.35
C GLU A 441 17.38 4.00 5.00
N LEU A 442 17.26 3.22 3.93
CA LEU A 442 17.59 3.68 2.57
C LEU A 442 16.64 4.78 2.09
N ASN A 443 15.36 4.72 2.48
CA ASN A 443 14.40 5.79 2.19
C ASN A 443 14.78 7.10 2.93
N ALA A 444 15.26 7.00 4.18
CA ALA A 444 15.73 8.14 4.96
C ALA A 444 17.01 8.75 4.36
N ILE A 445 17.99 7.90 4.02
CA ILE A 445 19.24 8.32 3.33
C ILE A 445 18.89 9.03 2.01
N LEU A 446 18.02 8.44 1.19
CA LEU A 446 17.61 9.04 -0.08
C LEU A 446 16.98 10.43 0.09
N LYS A 447 16.19 10.63 1.14
CA LYS A 447 15.61 11.95 1.46
C LYS A 447 16.70 12.97 1.78
N LYS A 448 17.70 12.62 2.57
CA LYS A 448 18.87 13.48 2.90
C LYS A 448 19.68 13.81 1.65
N VAL A 449 19.97 12.80 0.82
CA VAL A 449 20.71 13.00 -0.43
C VAL A 449 19.98 13.97 -1.36
N LYS A 450 18.65 13.84 -1.50
CA LYS A 450 17.83 14.75 -2.32
C LYS A 450 17.78 16.18 -1.78
N ALA A 451 17.95 16.37 -0.49
CA ALA A 451 18.01 17.70 0.10
C ALA A 451 19.35 18.42 -0.21
N GLU A 452 20.43 17.66 -0.39
CA GLU A 452 21.79 18.19 -0.58
C GLU A 452 22.18 18.32 -2.06
N THR A 453 21.55 17.60 -2.99
CA THR A 453 21.91 17.64 -4.41
C THR A 453 20.74 17.42 -5.35
N GLU A 454 20.78 18.14 -6.48
CA GLU A 454 19.86 17.94 -7.61
C GLU A 454 20.56 17.29 -8.82
N ILE A 455 21.87 17.09 -8.76
CA ILE A 455 22.69 16.57 -9.88
C ILE A 455 23.18 15.17 -9.51
N TYR A 456 22.93 14.22 -10.38
CA TYR A 456 23.23 12.81 -10.17
C TYR A 456 24.14 12.25 -11.25
N LEU A 457 24.75 11.10 -10.97
CA LEU A 457 25.77 10.49 -11.81
C LEU A 457 25.26 10.10 -13.20
N ASP A 458 23.94 9.80 -13.33
CA ASP A 458 23.31 9.47 -14.61
C ASP A 458 23.48 10.57 -15.68
N THR A 459 23.64 11.83 -15.26
CA THR A 459 23.83 12.98 -16.16
C THR A 459 25.14 12.93 -16.94
N ILE A 460 26.15 12.21 -16.42
CA ILE A 460 27.46 12.04 -17.07
C ILE A 460 27.68 10.63 -17.60
N ILE A 461 26.64 9.78 -17.64
CA ILE A 461 26.72 8.41 -18.16
C ILE A 461 26.22 8.37 -19.59
N ALA A 462 27.11 7.98 -20.51
CA ALA A 462 26.76 7.75 -21.89
C ALA A 462 26.10 6.38 -22.10
N SER A 463 25.15 6.35 -23.03
CA SER A 463 24.39 5.15 -23.42
C SER A 463 25.31 4.01 -23.88
N PRO A 464 24.92 2.74 -23.67
CA PRO A 464 25.54 1.60 -24.32
C PRO A 464 25.60 1.73 -25.86
N LEU A 465 24.72 2.54 -26.45
CA LEU A 465 24.67 2.81 -27.90
C LEU A 465 25.32 4.15 -28.26
N ASN A 466 26.26 4.66 -27.45
CA ASN A 466 26.93 5.92 -27.71
C ASN A 466 27.70 5.92 -29.05
N TYR A 467 28.28 4.79 -29.39
CA TYR A 467 29.02 4.63 -30.65
C TYR A 467 28.13 3.96 -31.69
N SER A 468 28.19 4.48 -32.92
CA SER A 468 27.48 3.95 -34.07
C SER A 468 28.34 3.97 -35.32
N LEU A 469 28.01 3.15 -36.31
CA LEU A 469 28.72 3.07 -37.58
C LEU A 469 28.32 4.27 -38.48
N THR A 470 29.31 4.84 -39.14
CA THR A 470 29.13 5.96 -40.09
C THR A 470 28.61 5.48 -41.45
N GLU A 471 28.07 6.39 -42.27
CA GLU A 471 27.64 6.08 -43.64
C GLU A 471 28.82 5.69 -44.52
N LEU A 472 30.04 6.20 -44.23
CA LEU A 472 31.26 5.78 -44.92
C LEU A 472 31.51 4.29 -44.73
N MET A 473 31.44 3.82 -43.48
CA MET A 473 31.58 2.38 -43.18
C MET A 473 30.55 1.54 -43.94
N LYS A 474 29.30 1.95 -43.94
CA LYS A 474 28.22 1.22 -44.63
C LYS A 474 28.39 1.19 -46.14
N SER A 475 28.96 2.24 -46.72
CA SER A 475 29.21 2.32 -48.14
C SER A 475 30.45 1.47 -48.58
N GLU A 476 31.46 1.41 -47.74
CA GLU A 476 32.67 0.58 -48.02
C GLU A 476 32.42 -0.93 -47.70
N HIS A 477 31.45 -1.22 -46.84
CA HIS A 477 31.07 -2.59 -46.41
C HIS A 477 29.55 -2.81 -46.45
N PRO A 478 28.93 -2.78 -47.63
CA PRO A 478 27.46 -2.88 -47.75
C PRO A 478 26.88 -4.21 -47.24
N ASP A 479 27.67 -5.26 -47.20
CA ASP A 479 27.27 -6.58 -46.69
C ASP A 479 27.30 -6.67 -45.16
N LEU A 480 27.88 -5.67 -44.47
CA LEU A 480 27.94 -5.63 -43.00
C LEU A 480 26.83 -4.75 -42.43
N ILE A 481 25.57 -5.24 -42.48
CA ILE A 481 24.42 -4.52 -41.97
C ILE A 481 24.21 -4.90 -40.51
N ASP A 482 24.99 -4.33 -39.61
CA ASP A 482 24.73 -4.51 -38.16
C ASP A 482 25.07 -3.22 -37.38
N ARG A 483 24.82 -3.25 -36.06
CA ARG A 483 25.16 -2.20 -35.13
C ARG A 483 26.28 -2.67 -34.23
N LEU A 484 26.93 -1.76 -33.50
CA LEU A 484 27.94 -2.09 -32.47
C LEU A 484 27.31 -2.79 -31.26
N ARG A 485 26.61 -3.91 -31.50
CA ARG A 485 25.96 -4.73 -30.48
C ARG A 485 26.96 -5.50 -29.62
N THR A 486 26.45 -6.30 -28.70
CA THR A 486 27.27 -7.20 -27.86
C THR A 486 28.13 -8.14 -28.67
N SER A 487 27.66 -8.60 -29.83
CA SER A 487 28.35 -9.50 -30.75
C SER A 487 29.18 -8.79 -31.83
N ALA A 488 29.37 -7.47 -31.72
CA ALA A 488 30.01 -6.67 -32.81
C ALA A 488 31.34 -7.21 -33.31
N PHE A 489 32.20 -7.72 -32.42
CA PHE A 489 33.50 -8.26 -32.81
C PHE A 489 33.40 -9.56 -33.65
N THR A 490 32.28 -10.24 -33.63
CA THR A 490 31.97 -11.41 -34.45
C THR A 490 31.24 -11.02 -35.71
N THR A 491 30.13 -10.23 -35.58
CA THR A 491 29.28 -9.88 -36.72
C THR A 491 29.87 -8.86 -37.66
N LEU A 492 30.79 -8.02 -37.16
CA LEU A 492 31.49 -7.00 -37.91
C LEU A 492 33.00 -7.30 -37.98
N ALA A 493 33.43 -8.56 -37.87
CA ALA A 493 34.82 -8.97 -37.84
C ALA A 493 35.70 -8.35 -38.94
N PRO A 494 35.24 -8.17 -40.21
CA PRO A 494 36.07 -7.61 -41.28
C PRO A 494 36.56 -6.18 -41.06
N ILE A 495 35.92 -5.37 -40.19
CA ILE A 495 36.34 -3.99 -39.88
C ILE A 495 37.15 -3.88 -38.61
N PHE A 496 37.32 -5.00 -37.86
CA PHE A 496 38.04 -5.03 -36.60
C PHE A 496 39.41 -5.73 -36.71
N TYR A 497 40.42 -5.13 -36.13
CA TYR A 497 41.80 -5.62 -36.13
C TYR A 497 42.24 -5.95 -34.70
N GLU A 498 43.08 -6.99 -34.56
CA GLU A 498 43.68 -7.36 -33.28
C GLU A 498 44.79 -6.40 -32.85
N ALA A 499 45.54 -5.88 -33.83
CA ALA A 499 46.56 -4.87 -33.62
C ALA A 499 46.27 -3.65 -34.52
N LYS A 500 46.69 -2.47 -34.09
CA LYS A 500 46.50 -1.23 -34.85
C LYS A 500 47.29 -1.32 -36.17
N PRO A 501 46.61 -1.25 -37.35
CA PRO A 501 47.29 -1.25 -38.64
C PRO A 501 48.21 -0.05 -38.82
N MET A 502 49.31 -0.25 -39.54
CA MET A 502 50.28 0.79 -39.87
C MET A 502 50.10 1.32 -41.31
N ASP A 503 48.90 1.63 -41.72
CA ASP A 503 48.54 2.05 -43.09
C ASP A 503 48.38 3.58 -43.23
N GLY A 504 48.76 4.35 -42.19
CA GLY A 504 48.67 5.80 -42.16
C GLY A 504 47.30 6.36 -41.78
N ARG A 505 46.31 5.51 -41.59
CA ARG A 505 44.96 5.92 -41.17
C ARG A 505 44.86 6.05 -39.64
N LYS A 506 43.85 6.77 -39.17
CA LYS A 506 43.57 6.90 -37.73
C LYS A 506 42.68 5.76 -37.26
N TYR A 507 43.09 5.08 -36.20
CA TYR A 507 42.36 4.01 -35.56
C TYR A 507 42.08 4.33 -34.10
N ILE A 508 40.94 3.82 -33.60
CA ILE A 508 40.54 3.84 -32.19
C ILE A 508 40.44 2.40 -31.70
N ALA A 509 40.60 2.23 -30.40
CA ALA A 509 40.33 0.96 -29.73
C ALA A 509 38.88 0.90 -29.27
N LEU A 510 38.20 -0.23 -29.45
CA LEU A 510 36.91 -0.50 -28.84
C LEU A 510 37.02 -1.70 -27.91
N THR A 511 36.51 -1.52 -26.68
CA THR A 511 36.37 -2.62 -25.71
C THR A 511 34.99 -3.27 -25.91
N GLY A 512 34.94 -4.59 -25.92
CA GLY A 512 33.72 -5.36 -26.11
C GLY A 512 33.86 -6.80 -25.63
N LEU A 513 32.97 -7.67 -26.12
CA LEU A 513 33.05 -9.11 -25.90
C LEU A 513 33.33 -9.86 -27.20
N LEU A 514 34.27 -10.81 -27.11
CA LEU A 514 34.51 -11.82 -28.13
C LEU A 514 34.38 -13.19 -27.45
N ASN A 515 33.46 -14.03 -27.94
CA ASN A 515 33.19 -15.35 -27.37
C ASN A 515 32.93 -15.31 -25.84
N GLY A 516 32.18 -14.31 -25.37
CA GLY A 516 31.84 -14.13 -23.97
C GLY A 516 32.96 -13.58 -23.07
N LYS A 517 34.17 -13.34 -23.62
CA LYS A 517 35.31 -12.77 -22.90
C LYS A 517 35.57 -11.33 -23.33
N ARG A 518 36.08 -10.51 -22.40
CA ARG A 518 36.52 -9.15 -22.72
C ARG A 518 37.63 -9.19 -23.75
N ALA A 519 37.49 -8.34 -24.76
CA ALA A 519 38.49 -8.17 -25.83
C ALA A 519 38.56 -6.70 -26.23
N GLU A 520 39.70 -6.30 -26.74
CA GLU A 520 39.93 -5.01 -27.39
C GLU A 520 40.19 -5.25 -28.87
N ARG A 521 39.60 -4.41 -29.71
CA ARG A 521 39.80 -4.45 -31.16
C ARG A 521 39.96 -3.03 -31.69
N PHE A 522 40.81 -2.90 -32.71
CA PHE A 522 41.04 -1.62 -33.39
C PHE A 522 40.13 -1.50 -34.59
N VAL A 523 39.58 -0.29 -34.80
CA VAL A 523 38.70 0.07 -35.92
C VAL A 523 39.05 1.47 -36.42
N ARG A 524 38.87 1.72 -37.71
CA ARG A 524 39.09 3.07 -38.26
C ARG A 524 38.25 4.10 -37.54
N LYS A 525 38.86 5.25 -37.14
CA LYS A 525 38.14 6.32 -36.43
C LYS A 525 37.01 6.89 -37.26
N ASP A 526 37.17 7.00 -38.60
CA ASP A 526 36.15 7.52 -39.52
C ASP A 526 34.95 6.56 -39.76
N TYR A 527 35.04 5.31 -39.30
CA TYR A 527 33.95 4.35 -39.32
C TYR A 527 33.01 4.53 -38.10
N ILE A 528 33.46 5.23 -37.07
CA ILE A 528 32.75 5.33 -35.80
C ILE A 528 32.27 6.77 -35.56
N LYS A 529 30.96 6.93 -35.30
CA LYS A 529 30.35 8.15 -34.80
C LYS A 529 30.28 8.06 -33.28
N ASP A 530 30.81 9.07 -32.61
CA ASP A 530 30.74 9.25 -31.17
C ASP A 530 29.58 10.19 -30.82
N GLY A 531 28.50 9.68 -30.22
CA GLY A 531 27.28 10.44 -29.93
C GLY A 531 27.43 11.47 -28.82
N SER A 532 28.36 11.21 -27.88
CA SER A 532 28.52 12.04 -26.66
C SER A 532 29.90 12.69 -26.55
N ALA A 533 30.73 12.64 -27.59
CA ALA A 533 32.09 13.18 -27.59
C ALA A 533 32.99 12.64 -26.45
N MET A 534 32.96 11.33 -26.25
CA MET A 534 33.73 10.65 -25.18
C MET A 534 35.12 10.21 -25.64
N LEU A 535 35.36 10.02 -26.93
CA LEU A 535 36.60 9.47 -27.47
C LEU A 535 37.84 10.31 -27.18
N ASP A 536 37.68 11.61 -27.01
CA ASP A 536 38.82 12.51 -26.80
C ASP A 536 39.07 12.83 -25.32
N LYS A 537 38.39 12.08 -24.41
CA LYS A 537 38.43 12.26 -22.95
C LYS A 537 38.73 10.94 -22.24
N TYR A 538 39.15 11.04 -20.98
CA TYR A 538 39.22 9.88 -20.07
C TYR A 538 37.82 9.51 -19.60
N ASN A 539 37.53 8.21 -19.52
CA ASN A 539 36.23 7.71 -19.11
C ASN A 539 36.38 6.47 -18.23
N LEU A 540 35.41 6.29 -17.31
CA LEU A 540 35.28 5.05 -16.57
C LEU A 540 34.26 4.15 -17.29
N LEU A 541 34.66 2.97 -17.74
CA LEU A 541 33.79 2.00 -18.39
C LEU A 541 33.34 0.94 -17.37
N LEU A 542 32.07 0.72 -17.29
CA LEU A 542 31.46 -0.37 -16.52
C LEU A 542 30.61 -1.26 -17.42
N PRO A 543 30.57 -2.58 -17.17
CA PRO A 543 29.62 -3.45 -17.87
C PRO A 543 28.17 -2.97 -17.72
N LYS A 544 27.39 -3.03 -18.79
CA LYS A 544 25.97 -2.72 -18.77
C LYS A 544 25.19 -3.70 -17.88
N ALA A 545 25.59 -4.97 -17.81
CA ALA A 545 25.00 -6.00 -16.99
C ALA A 545 25.99 -6.41 -15.88
N ILE A 546 25.56 -6.22 -14.62
CA ILE A 546 26.39 -6.44 -13.44
C ILE A 546 25.58 -7.21 -12.40
N GLY A 547 26.13 -8.32 -11.91
CA GLY A 547 25.58 -9.09 -10.81
C GLY A 547 24.19 -9.67 -11.08
N SER A 548 23.38 -9.80 -10.02
CA SER A 548 22.02 -10.38 -10.04
C SER A 548 20.91 -9.34 -9.89
N GLY A 549 21.25 -8.13 -9.42
CA GLY A 549 20.32 -7.11 -8.96
C GLY A 549 20.08 -7.15 -7.46
N ALA A 550 20.85 -7.94 -6.73
CA ALA A 550 20.79 -7.94 -5.27
C ALA A 550 21.30 -6.60 -4.70
N PHE A 551 20.65 -6.13 -3.65
CA PHE A 551 21.06 -4.89 -2.99
C PHE A 551 22.49 -5.00 -2.47
N GLY A 552 23.28 -3.94 -2.69
CA GLY A 552 24.63 -3.85 -2.16
C GLY A 552 25.66 -4.81 -2.77
N GLU A 553 25.34 -5.47 -3.89
CA GLU A 553 26.28 -6.36 -4.57
C GLU A 553 27.53 -5.62 -5.09
N GLN A 554 28.60 -6.37 -5.30
CA GLN A 554 29.84 -5.83 -5.88
C GLN A 554 29.64 -5.51 -7.37
N LEU A 555 30.29 -4.44 -7.85
CA LEU A 555 30.37 -4.15 -9.27
C LEU A 555 31.44 -5.06 -9.92
N SER A 556 31.29 -5.34 -11.22
CA SER A 556 32.33 -5.99 -12.00
C SER A 556 33.52 -5.06 -12.16
N SER A 557 34.72 -5.61 -12.47
CA SER A 557 35.92 -4.82 -12.71
C SER A 557 35.69 -3.78 -13.83
N GLU A 558 36.03 -2.56 -13.51
CA GLU A 558 35.98 -1.40 -14.40
C GLU A 558 37.21 -1.31 -15.34
N ILE A 559 37.12 -0.39 -16.29
CA ILE A 559 38.23 -0.02 -17.19
C ILE A 559 38.33 1.50 -17.19
N ILE A 560 39.52 2.03 -17.00
CA ILE A 560 39.84 3.44 -17.28
C ILE A 560 40.17 3.55 -18.76
N ALA A 561 39.28 4.11 -19.56
CA ALA A 561 39.49 4.33 -20.98
C ALA A 561 40.33 5.61 -21.20
N GLU A 562 41.43 5.44 -21.93
CA GLU A 562 42.27 6.52 -22.38
C GLU A 562 41.64 7.25 -23.59
N PRO A 563 42.02 8.48 -23.92
CA PRO A 563 41.63 9.11 -25.19
C PRO A 563 41.90 8.22 -26.40
N GLY A 564 40.90 8.03 -27.24
CA GLY A 564 40.93 7.11 -28.37
C GLY A 564 40.41 5.69 -28.08
N MET A 565 39.90 5.44 -26.87
CA MET A 565 39.27 4.18 -26.51
C MET A 565 37.76 4.36 -26.31
N GLY A 566 36.97 3.57 -27.02
CA GLY A 566 35.50 3.48 -26.88
C GLY A 566 35.05 2.07 -26.47
N TYR A 567 33.73 1.80 -26.63
CA TYR A 567 33.14 0.52 -26.24
C TYR A 567 31.99 0.08 -27.16
N THR A 568 31.69 -1.22 -27.13
CA THR A 568 30.48 -1.79 -27.76
C THR A 568 29.30 -1.75 -26.77
N GLN A 569 28.10 -2.16 -27.19
CA GLN A 569 26.87 -2.15 -26.39
C GLN A 569 26.97 -2.89 -25.02
N THR A 570 28.06 -3.59 -24.74
CA THR A 570 28.30 -4.32 -23.50
C THR A 570 28.66 -3.44 -22.30
N PHE A 571 29.05 -2.19 -22.54
CA PHE A 571 29.48 -1.25 -21.53
C PHE A 571 28.63 0.03 -21.50
N ILE A 572 28.74 0.76 -20.40
CA ILE A 572 28.38 2.17 -20.24
C ILE A 572 29.66 2.95 -19.98
N GLY A 573 29.73 4.19 -20.41
CA GLY A 573 30.84 5.10 -20.12
C GLY A 573 30.41 6.18 -19.14
N ILE A 574 31.18 6.39 -18.07
CA ILE A 574 30.97 7.43 -17.07
C ILE A 574 32.04 8.50 -17.24
N GLY A 575 31.66 9.74 -17.34
CA GLY A 575 32.61 10.87 -17.34
C GLY A 575 32.60 11.70 -18.62
N LYS A 576 33.67 12.08 -19.07
CA LYS A 576 34.38 13.00 -19.93
C LYS A 576 35.37 13.76 -19.08
N PHE A 577 36.22 12.99 -18.41
CA PHE A 577 37.20 13.56 -17.50
C PHE A 577 38.38 14.15 -18.30
N ASP A 578 38.91 15.24 -17.80
CA ASP A 578 40.05 15.91 -18.42
C ASP A 578 41.36 15.19 -18.09
N THR A 579 41.41 14.55 -16.96
CA THR A 579 42.61 13.83 -16.51
C THR A 579 42.31 12.36 -16.17
N ARG A 580 43.34 11.52 -16.30
CA ARG A 580 43.27 10.12 -15.88
C ARG A 580 42.96 9.99 -14.38
N GLN A 581 43.47 10.96 -13.59
CA GLN A 581 43.28 10.95 -12.14
C GLN A 581 41.80 11.15 -11.73
N GLU A 582 41.08 12.02 -12.41
CA GLU A 582 39.61 12.20 -12.19
C GLU A 582 38.86 10.90 -12.50
N ALA A 583 39.18 10.20 -13.58
CA ALA A 583 38.59 8.90 -13.90
C ALA A 583 38.87 7.84 -12.83
N ILE A 584 40.09 7.84 -12.24
CA ILE A 584 40.45 6.97 -11.12
C ILE A 584 39.63 7.34 -9.88
N TYR A 585 39.43 8.62 -9.60
CA TYR A 585 38.60 9.08 -8.46
C TYR A 585 37.14 8.69 -8.63
N ALA A 586 36.61 8.84 -9.84
CA ALA A 586 35.26 8.33 -10.15
C ALA A 586 35.16 6.80 -9.98
N SER A 587 36.20 6.04 -10.34
CA SER A 587 36.26 4.60 -10.07
C SER A 587 36.23 4.28 -8.58
N ARG A 588 36.98 5.00 -7.75
CA ARG A 588 36.93 4.83 -6.28
C ARG A 588 35.53 5.15 -5.74
N TYR A 589 34.89 6.22 -6.21
CA TYR A 589 33.55 6.61 -5.79
C TYR A 589 32.52 5.53 -6.07
N VAL A 590 32.43 5.01 -7.29
CA VAL A 590 31.43 3.98 -7.62
C VAL A 590 31.64 2.66 -6.87
N LYS A 591 32.84 2.42 -6.32
CA LYS A 591 33.14 1.29 -5.44
C LYS A 591 32.69 1.50 -4.00
N THR A 592 32.48 2.74 -3.55
CA THR A 592 32.04 3.01 -2.18
C THR A 592 30.75 2.28 -1.84
N LYS A 593 30.57 1.92 -0.58
CA LYS A 593 29.34 1.35 -0.07
C LYS A 593 28.18 2.32 -0.21
N PHE A 594 28.43 3.62 0.05
CA PHE A 594 27.44 4.68 -0.12
C PHE A 594 26.91 4.77 -1.57
N ALA A 595 27.80 4.87 -2.57
CA ALA A 595 27.36 4.96 -3.97
C ALA A 595 26.60 3.72 -4.42
N ARG A 596 26.99 2.51 -3.97
CA ARG A 596 26.30 1.27 -4.29
C ARG A 596 24.98 1.11 -3.52
N ALA A 597 24.85 1.63 -2.31
CA ALA A 597 23.57 1.74 -1.62
C ALA A 597 22.61 2.63 -2.42
N MET A 598 23.07 3.80 -2.86
CA MET A 598 22.26 4.72 -3.67
C MET A 598 21.91 4.13 -5.06
N LEU A 599 22.85 3.39 -5.68
CA LEU A 599 22.55 2.63 -6.91
C LEU A 599 21.48 1.57 -6.67
N GLY A 600 21.51 0.91 -5.53
CA GLY A 600 20.55 -0.12 -5.11
C GLY A 600 19.11 0.36 -4.98
N VAL A 601 18.87 1.67 -4.92
CA VAL A 601 17.50 2.25 -4.93
C VAL A 601 16.76 1.86 -6.22
N LEU A 602 17.42 1.84 -7.37
CA LEU A 602 16.80 1.55 -8.66
C LEU A 602 17.30 0.27 -9.33
N LYS A 603 18.48 -0.23 -8.93
CA LYS A 603 19.06 -1.43 -9.52
C LYS A 603 18.52 -2.69 -8.84
N ILE A 604 17.46 -3.26 -9.40
CA ILE A 604 16.79 -4.49 -8.91
C ILE A 604 16.95 -5.67 -9.87
N THR A 605 17.73 -5.51 -10.93
CA THR A 605 18.09 -6.53 -11.92
C THR A 605 19.58 -6.40 -12.27
N GLN A 606 20.11 -7.33 -13.07
CA GLN A 606 21.49 -7.25 -13.55
C GLN A 606 21.74 -6.04 -14.46
N ASP A 607 20.73 -5.49 -15.15
CA ASP A 607 20.89 -4.33 -16.04
C ASP A 607 21.21 -3.06 -15.23
N CYS A 608 22.25 -2.34 -15.67
CA CYS A 608 22.77 -1.16 -14.99
C CYS A 608 23.03 0.04 -15.96
N PRO A 609 22.04 0.41 -16.82
CA PRO A 609 22.16 1.58 -17.70
C PRO A 609 22.05 2.89 -16.90
N ALA A 610 22.34 4.03 -17.56
CA ALA A 610 22.31 5.36 -16.95
C ALA A 610 21.11 5.64 -16.01
N PRO A 611 19.85 5.35 -16.35
CA PRO A 611 18.71 5.65 -15.46
C PRO A 611 18.76 4.95 -14.09
N LYS A 612 19.56 3.88 -13.93
CA LYS A 612 19.74 3.23 -12.64
C LYS A 612 20.60 4.03 -11.66
N TRP A 613 21.40 4.96 -12.17
CA TRP A 613 22.30 5.82 -11.41
C TRP A 613 21.65 7.17 -11.01
N LYS A 614 20.35 7.36 -11.29
CA LYS A 614 19.58 8.58 -11.04
C LYS A 614 19.62 9.08 -9.60
N TYR A 615 19.93 8.24 -8.63
CA TYR A 615 20.00 8.66 -7.21
C TYR A 615 21.40 8.56 -6.63
N VAL A 616 22.40 8.19 -7.45
CA VAL A 616 23.81 8.28 -7.03
C VAL A 616 24.28 9.72 -7.23
N PRO A 617 24.57 10.48 -6.17
CA PRO A 617 24.93 11.90 -6.31
C PRO A 617 26.18 12.08 -7.16
N LEU A 618 26.18 13.04 -8.07
CA LEU A 618 27.40 13.43 -8.77
C LEU A 618 28.35 14.13 -7.78
N GLN A 619 29.60 13.74 -7.76
CA GLN A 619 30.65 14.36 -6.96
C GLN A 619 31.62 15.16 -7.84
N ASP A 620 32.34 16.10 -7.23
CA ASP A 620 33.51 16.72 -7.85
C ASP A 620 34.73 15.75 -7.74
N PHE A 621 35.29 15.40 -8.87
CA PHE A 621 36.48 14.53 -8.94
C PHE A 621 37.78 15.30 -9.22
N THR A 622 37.72 16.63 -9.21
CA THR A 622 38.87 17.50 -9.39
C THR A 622 39.66 17.67 -8.08
N ALA A 623 40.76 18.42 -8.15
CA ALA A 623 41.56 18.78 -6.97
C ALA A 623 40.84 19.73 -6.01
N HIS A 624 39.69 20.29 -6.40
CA HIS A 624 38.88 21.22 -5.56
C HIS A 624 37.77 20.51 -4.79
N SER A 625 37.67 19.18 -4.90
CA SER A 625 36.66 18.37 -4.21
C SER A 625 36.73 18.53 -2.69
N ASP A 626 35.55 18.53 -2.07
CA ASP A 626 35.39 18.44 -0.62
C ASP A 626 35.68 17.02 -0.06
N ILE A 627 35.86 16.04 -0.95
CA ILE A 627 36.24 14.65 -0.66
C ILE A 627 37.71 14.43 -1.00
N ASP A 628 38.48 13.90 -0.07
CA ASP A 628 39.85 13.44 -0.34
C ASP A 628 39.85 12.06 -1.02
N TRP A 629 39.83 12.08 -2.33
CA TRP A 629 39.81 10.88 -3.18
C TRP A 629 41.12 10.07 -3.15
N SER A 630 42.18 10.60 -2.53
CA SER A 630 43.44 9.87 -2.40
C SER A 630 43.36 8.73 -1.36
N LYS A 631 42.40 8.79 -0.49
CA LYS A 631 42.16 7.84 0.60
C LYS A 631 41.63 6.49 0.13
N SER A 632 41.61 5.52 1.03
CA SER A 632 40.99 4.22 0.81
C SER A 632 39.47 4.36 0.58
N VAL A 633 38.83 3.39 -0.09
CA VAL A 633 37.39 3.38 -0.32
C VAL A 633 36.61 3.51 0.99
N ALA A 634 37.03 2.81 2.05
CA ALA A 634 36.39 2.91 3.37
C ALA A 634 36.53 4.29 4.04
N GLU A 635 37.63 5.00 3.82
CA GLU A 635 37.80 6.37 4.31
C GLU A 635 36.99 7.37 3.48
N ILE A 636 36.84 7.13 2.19
CA ILE A 636 35.94 7.89 1.30
C ILE A 636 34.48 7.70 1.74
N ASP A 637 34.06 6.48 2.08
CA ASP A 637 32.73 6.21 2.62
C ASP A 637 32.45 7.06 3.87
N ARG A 638 33.39 7.11 4.83
CA ARG A 638 33.24 7.92 6.05
C ARG A 638 33.13 9.43 5.76
N GLN A 639 33.77 9.94 4.70
CA GLN A 639 33.63 11.33 4.28
C GLN A 639 32.24 11.56 3.69
N LEU A 640 31.73 10.65 2.87
CA LEU A 640 30.41 10.71 2.28
C LEU A 640 29.31 10.62 3.34
N TYR A 641 29.45 9.73 4.34
CA TYR A 641 28.50 9.64 5.46
C TYR A 641 28.37 10.97 6.22
N ARG A 642 29.50 11.66 6.46
CA ARG A 642 29.49 12.99 7.09
C ARG A 642 28.91 14.07 6.18
N LYS A 643 29.23 14.05 4.88
CA LYS A 643 28.70 15.00 3.90
C LYS A 643 27.17 14.98 3.84
N TYR A 644 26.57 13.80 3.92
CA TYR A 644 25.13 13.62 3.86
C TYR A 644 24.45 13.48 5.23
N ASP A 645 25.17 13.78 6.31
CA ASP A 645 24.67 13.76 7.69
C ASP A 645 23.92 12.46 8.07
N LEU A 646 24.55 11.30 7.74
CA LEU A 646 23.96 10.01 8.06
C LEU A 646 24.02 9.70 9.54
N THR A 647 22.92 9.16 10.09
CA THR A 647 22.86 8.67 11.47
C THR A 647 23.65 7.40 11.67
N ALA A 648 23.90 7.01 12.93
CA ALA A 648 24.57 5.76 13.26
C ALA A 648 23.84 4.53 12.67
N ASP A 649 22.52 4.49 12.76
CA ASP A 649 21.68 3.39 12.25
C ASP A 649 21.72 3.31 10.71
N GLU A 650 21.72 4.45 10.02
CA GLU A 650 21.85 4.53 8.56
C GLU A 650 23.23 4.06 8.10
N ILE A 651 24.29 4.42 8.83
CA ILE A 651 25.66 3.94 8.57
C ILE A 651 25.74 2.44 8.81
N GLU A 652 25.24 1.93 9.92
CA GLU A 652 25.21 0.51 10.24
C GLU A 652 24.44 -0.29 9.16
N PHE A 653 23.31 0.24 8.69
CA PHE A 653 22.57 -0.34 7.59
C PHE A 653 23.44 -0.48 6.32
N ILE A 654 24.13 0.58 5.89
CA ILE A 654 25.02 0.53 4.72
C ILE A 654 26.15 -0.46 4.96
N GLU A 655 26.81 -0.38 6.11
CA GLU A 655 27.99 -1.21 6.43
C GLU A 655 27.67 -2.71 6.46
N THR A 656 26.46 -3.09 6.91
CA THR A 656 26.03 -4.48 7.03
C THR A 656 25.41 -5.05 5.75
N HIS A 657 24.72 -4.24 4.95
CA HIS A 657 23.97 -4.70 3.77
C HIS A 657 24.73 -4.52 2.46
N VAL A 658 25.75 -3.69 2.41
CA VAL A 658 26.55 -3.46 1.21
C VAL A 658 27.90 -4.17 1.34
N LYS A 659 28.19 -5.10 0.40
CA LYS A 659 29.42 -5.88 0.41
C LYS A 659 30.65 -4.99 0.26
N GLU A 660 31.73 -5.32 0.93
CA GLU A 660 32.99 -4.58 0.80
C GLU A 660 33.56 -4.72 -0.62
N MET A 661 34.21 -3.67 -1.12
CA MET A 661 34.86 -3.62 -2.42
C MET A 661 36.12 -2.73 -2.34
N ALA A 662 37.24 -3.28 -2.74
CA ALA A 662 38.55 -2.59 -2.72
C ALA A 662 38.75 -1.70 -3.95
#